data_55d131852f221a1dab7c0ab9038149b6
#
_entry.id   55d131852f221a1dab7c0ab9038149b6
#
_cell.length_a   1.000
_cell.length_b   1.000
_cell.length_c   1.000
_cell.angle_alpha   90.00
_cell.angle_beta   90.00
_cell.angle_gamma   90.00
#
_symmetry.space_group_name_H-M   'P 1'
#
loop_
_entity.id
_entity.type
_entity.pdbx_description
1 polymer ?
#
loop_
_entity_poly.entity_id
_entity_poly.type
_entity_poly.pdbx_seq_one_letter_code
_entity_poly.pdbx_strand_id
1 'polypeptide(L)'
;MSAKAASTAPQEKFVALDIGPLGKLLRPFGDLDFEKAVSVFAETVRLGVKYNVDLIVIETMNDSYETKAALLAAKENSSLPVFVTNAYGEDGKLITGATPEAMVAMLEGMGADAIGANCSLGPRQLQSVAKRILSCASVPVIMKPNAGMPKSVDGNTVFDVDAEEFCLEMKKMAESGVTVLGGCCGTNDSYIKKLTETLKDVQFKKPAEKELTVVSSYTHAVYFDKKPVIIGERINPTGKKRFKQALLENDIGYILSEGLSEQEGGADILDVNVGMPGIDESAMLEKAVFELQSVLDLPLQIDTSDIIAMERAMRLYNGKPMINSVNGKKESMKAVFPLVKKYGGVVTALTLDENGIPETAEERVRIAEKILDTAKKYGIEKKDIVFDTLAMAVSADPFAAKVTIKALSKIRRNLGCHTSLGVSNVSFGLPERGALNASFFLLALENGLSAAILNPNSREMIRAYKTYCALCGLDEGFADYISFCSGNKTDKAEILLEKEENVLSQLKSAIMKGLKENAGELCKKLLAEKDGLEIVQTAIIPALDEVGKGFESKTIYLPQLLMSAEAAKSAFERIKFAAPRNENSDKNNALPVVLATVKGDVHDIGKNIVHLLLENYGYNVIDLGKDVDAQTVADAVIRSGAKLAGLSALMTTTVPAMEETIKILRERAPWCKVAVGGAVLTEEYAENIGADKYSKDAMETVRYAQTILKTNT
;
A
#
# COMPACT_ATOMS: atom_id res chain seq x y z
N MET A 1 -28.46 0.67 -24.85
CA MET A 1 -27.93 0.23 -26.17
C MET A 1 -27.23 -1.10 -26.07
N SER A 2 -26.27 -1.30 -25.17
CA SER A 2 -25.49 -2.54 -25.02
C SER A 2 -26.36 -3.80 -24.82
N ALA A 3 -27.34 -3.76 -23.92
CA ALA A 3 -28.24 -4.90 -23.71
C ALA A 3 -29.03 -5.29 -24.95
N LYS A 4 -29.46 -4.30 -25.78
CA LYS A 4 -30.13 -4.58 -27.09
C LYS A 4 -29.16 -5.20 -28.10
N ALA A 5 -27.90 -4.73 -28.13
CA ALA A 5 -26.88 -5.32 -28.99
C ALA A 5 -26.55 -6.76 -28.56
N ALA A 6 -26.43 -7.02 -27.28
CA ALA A 6 -26.19 -8.37 -26.75
C ALA A 6 -27.34 -9.34 -27.09
N SER A 7 -28.60 -8.91 -26.92
CA SER A 7 -29.78 -9.76 -27.21
C SER A 7 -29.97 -10.09 -28.70
N THR A 8 -29.39 -9.34 -29.62
CA THR A 8 -29.46 -9.59 -31.07
C THR A 8 -28.22 -10.30 -31.61
N ALA A 9 -27.20 -10.55 -30.80
CA ALA A 9 -25.99 -11.25 -31.23
C ALA A 9 -26.24 -12.74 -31.45
N PRO A 10 -25.58 -13.37 -32.46
CA PRO A 10 -25.75 -14.79 -32.76
C PRO A 10 -25.14 -15.73 -31.72
N GLN A 11 -24.30 -15.20 -30.82
CA GLN A 11 -23.68 -15.90 -29.70
C GLN A 11 -24.07 -15.26 -28.38
N GLU A 12 -24.03 -16.03 -27.30
CA GLU A 12 -24.23 -15.49 -25.95
C GLU A 12 -23.26 -14.34 -25.67
N LYS A 13 -23.78 -13.22 -25.22
CA LYS A 13 -23.02 -12.00 -24.86
C LYS A 13 -23.48 -11.50 -23.49
N PHE A 14 -22.53 -11.01 -22.72
CA PHE A 14 -22.75 -10.41 -21.41
C PHE A 14 -22.56 -8.91 -21.46
N VAL A 15 -23.33 -8.20 -20.68
CA VAL A 15 -23.24 -6.74 -20.53
C VAL A 15 -22.61 -6.44 -19.18
N ALA A 16 -21.44 -5.82 -19.20
CA ALA A 16 -20.72 -5.41 -18.00
C ALA A 16 -21.06 -3.95 -17.62
N LEU A 17 -21.19 -3.70 -16.32
CA LEU A 17 -21.07 -2.35 -15.77
C LEU A 17 -19.58 -2.04 -15.68
N ASP A 18 -19.14 -1.01 -16.38
CA ASP A 18 -17.76 -0.52 -16.32
C ASP A 18 -17.62 0.57 -15.26
N ILE A 19 -16.63 0.41 -14.36
CA ILE A 19 -16.30 1.32 -13.27
C ILE A 19 -14.80 1.62 -13.31
N GLY A 20 -14.46 2.86 -13.65
CA GLY A 20 -13.09 3.38 -13.60
C GLY A 20 -12.78 4.16 -12.32
N PRO A 21 -11.53 4.67 -12.17
CA PRO A 21 -11.09 5.44 -11.01
C PRO A 21 -11.79 6.79 -10.90
N LEU A 22 -11.91 7.32 -9.66
CA LEU A 22 -12.52 8.62 -9.37
C LEU A 22 -11.62 9.82 -9.73
N GLY A 23 -10.34 9.56 -10.04
CA GLY A 23 -9.37 10.59 -10.37
C GLY A 23 -8.88 11.37 -9.15
N LYS A 24 -9.00 10.81 -7.95
CA LYS A 24 -8.54 11.40 -6.69
C LYS A 24 -7.87 10.35 -5.82
N LEU A 25 -6.81 10.76 -5.10
CA LEU A 25 -6.23 9.92 -4.07
C LEU A 25 -7.09 9.96 -2.80
N LEU A 26 -7.20 8.80 -2.16
CA LEU A 26 -7.86 8.68 -0.87
C LEU A 26 -6.91 9.11 0.26
N ARG A 27 -7.50 9.56 1.39
CA ARG A 27 -6.71 9.76 2.62
C ARG A 27 -5.98 8.49 3.04
N PRO A 28 -4.75 8.56 3.58
CA PRO A 28 -4.05 9.79 4.00
C PRO A 28 -3.31 10.51 2.86
N PHE A 29 -3.24 9.96 1.65
CA PHE A 29 -2.39 10.44 0.55
C PHE A 29 -3.08 11.48 -0.34
N GLY A 30 -4.37 11.68 -0.18
CA GLY A 30 -5.19 12.68 -0.86
C GLY A 30 -6.25 13.29 0.05
N ASP A 31 -7.26 13.90 -0.54
CA ASP A 31 -8.33 14.61 0.17
C ASP A 31 -9.64 13.81 0.27
N LEU A 32 -9.78 12.71 -0.49
CA LEU A 32 -11.00 11.94 -0.55
C LEU A 32 -11.08 10.94 0.63
N ASP A 33 -12.18 10.99 1.35
CA ASP A 33 -12.49 10.04 2.42
C ASP A 33 -12.89 8.67 1.86
N PHE A 34 -12.46 7.58 2.53
CA PHE A 34 -12.71 6.20 2.08
C PHE A 34 -14.22 5.89 1.97
N GLU A 35 -15.01 6.24 2.99
CA GLU A 35 -16.45 5.98 2.97
C GLU A 35 -17.18 6.81 1.90
N LYS A 36 -16.65 8.01 1.61
CA LYS A 36 -17.18 8.82 0.51
C LYS A 36 -16.91 8.16 -0.84
N ALA A 37 -15.71 7.59 -1.04
CA ALA A 37 -15.40 6.84 -2.25
C ALA A 37 -16.30 5.61 -2.39
N VAL A 38 -16.47 4.80 -1.32
CA VAL A 38 -17.39 3.66 -1.28
C VAL A 38 -18.81 4.10 -1.66
N SER A 39 -19.30 5.22 -1.10
CA SER A 39 -20.65 5.73 -1.39
C SER A 39 -20.84 6.10 -2.85
N VAL A 40 -19.84 6.74 -3.49
CA VAL A 40 -19.89 7.13 -4.91
C VAL A 40 -19.91 5.89 -5.80
N PHE A 41 -19.04 4.91 -5.56
CA PHE A 41 -19.04 3.65 -6.30
C PHE A 41 -20.34 2.87 -6.10
N ALA A 42 -20.90 2.84 -4.89
CA ALA A 42 -22.15 2.16 -4.58
C ALA A 42 -23.34 2.75 -5.35
N GLU A 43 -23.37 4.07 -5.59
CA GLU A 43 -24.39 4.71 -6.42
C GLU A 43 -24.35 4.19 -7.86
N THR A 44 -23.15 4.12 -8.45
CA THR A 44 -22.93 3.59 -9.80
C THR A 44 -23.33 2.09 -9.88
N VAL A 45 -22.96 1.30 -8.88
CA VAL A 45 -23.31 -0.14 -8.80
C VAL A 45 -24.84 -0.32 -8.77
N ARG A 46 -25.54 0.42 -7.91
CA ARG A 46 -27.02 0.36 -7.80
C ARG A 46 -27.71 0.73 -9.12
N LEU A 47 -27.14 1.68 -9.87
CA LEU A 47 -27.65 2.01 -11.20
C LEU A 47 -27.46 0.86 -12.18
N GLY A 48 -26.27 0.24 -12.22
CA GLY A 48 -25.99 -0.92 -13.07
C GLY A 48 -26.96 -2.07 -12.80
N VAL A 49 -27.14 -2.43 -11.54
CA VAL A 49 -28.08 -3.48 -11.10
C VAL A 49 -29.50 -3.17 -11.56
N LYS A 50 -29.94 -1.91 -11.45
CA LYS A 50 -31.26 -1.45 -11.92
C LYS A 50 -31.46 -1.67 -13.42
N TYR A 51 -30.39 -1.60 -14.21
CA TYR A 51 -30.45 -1.80 -15.67
C TYR A 51 -30.11 -3.23 -16.11
N ASN A 52 -30.10 -4.20 -15.17
CA ASN A 52 -29.88 -5.63 -15.41
C ASN A 52 -28.61 -5.93 -16.21
N VAL A 53 -27.48 -5.40 -15.76
CA VAL A 53 -26.16 -5.84 -16.24
C VAL A 53 -25.85 -7.24 -15.75
N ASP A 54 -25.02 -7.98 -16.48
CA ASP A 54 -24.69 -9.37 -16.18
C ASP A 54 -23.53 -9.49 -15.16
N LEU A 55 -22.61 -8.51 -15.18
CA LEU A 55 -21.42 -8.47 -14.29
C LEU A 55 -20.95 -7.01 -14.09
N ILE A 56 -20.06 -6.85 -13.14
CA ILE A 56 -19.39 -5.59 -12.85
C ILE A 56 -17.91 -5.75 -13.21
N VAL A 57 -17.35 -4.77 -13.94
CA VAL A 57 -15.92 -4.68 -14.24
C VAL A 57 -15.39 -3.40 -13.63
N ILE A 58 -14.52 -3.55 -12.63
CA ILE A 58 -13.75 -2.47 -12.03
C ILE A 58 -12.40 -2.48 -12.72
N GLU A 59 -12.07 -1.43 -13.49
CA GLU A 59 -10.87 -1.43 -14.32
C GLU A 59 -10.05 -0.16 -14.28
N THR A 60 -8.80 -0.27 -14.72
CA THR A 60 -7.83 0.83 -14.80
C THR A 60 -7.52 1.46 -13.44
N MET A 61 -7.74 0.72 -12.37
CA MET A 61 -7.44 1.17 -11.02
C MET A 61 -5.93 1.22 -10.80
N ASN A 62 -5.42 2.35 -10.36
CA ASN A 62 -3.99 2.61 -10.16
C ASN A 62 -3.60 2.80 -8.68
N ASP A 63 -4.58 2.67 -7.78
CA ASP A 63 -4.41 2.72 -6.33
C ASP A 63 -5.13 1.55 -5.66
N SER A 64 -4.45 0.87 -4.73
CA SER A 64 -4.99 -0.29 -4.00
C SER A 64 -6.18 0.10 -3.11
N TYR A 65 -6.13 1.26 -2.47
CA TYR A 65 -7.17 1.68 -1.54
C TYR A 65 -8.47 2.08 -2.26
N GLU A 66 -8.34 2.76 -3.39
CA GLU A 66 -9.48 3.05 -4.27
C GLU A 66 -10.07 1.77 -4.86
N THR A 67 -9.22 0.82 -5.28
CA THR A 67 -9.65 -0.50 -5.77
C THR A 67 -10.45 -1.26 -4.69
N LYS A 68 -9.99 -1.23 -3.44
CA LYS A 68 -10.72 -1.81 -2.30
C LYS A 68 -12.09 -1.16 -2.11
N ALA A 69 -12.16 0.18 -2.15
CA ALA A 69 -13.42 0.91 -2.00
C ALA A 69 -14.44 0.53 -3.09
N ALA A 70 -13.99 0.43 -4.34
CA ALA A 70 -14.83 0.03 -5.46
C ALA A 70 -15.34 -1.41 -5.34
N LEU A 71 -14.45 -2.36 -4.98
CA LEU A 71 -14.82 -3.76 -4.78
C LEU A 71 -15.79 -3.92 -3.60
N LEU A 72 -15.53 -3.24 -2.49
CA LEU A 72 -16.41 -3.26 -1.32
C LEU A 72 -17.80 -2.72 -1.67
N ALA A 73 -17.87 -1.60 -2.40
CA ALA A 73 -19.13 -1.04 -2.87
C ALA A 73 -19.89 -2.01 -3.77
N ALA A 74 -19.20 -2.72 -4.67
CA ALA A 74 -19.79 -3.73 -5.55
C ALA A 74 -20.36 -4.91 -4.75
N LYS A 75 -19.59 -5.47 -3.82
CA LYS A 75 -20.01 -6.64 -3.00
C LYS A 75 -21.09 -6.30 -1.96
N GLU A 76 -21.14 -5.06 -1.46
CA GLU A 76 -22.21 -4.62 -0.54
C GLU A 76 -23.54 -4.29 -1.23
N ASN A 77 -23.54 -3.99 -2.54
CA ASN A 77 -24.72 -3.51 -3.27
C ASN A 77 -25.16 -4.44 -4.41
N SER A 78 -24.46 -5.57 -4.64
CA SER A 78 -24.76 -6.51 -5.70
C SER A 78 -24.31 -7.92 -5.37
N SER A 79 -25.00 -8.92 -5.96
CA SER A 79 -24.57 -10.33 -5.98
C SER A 79 -23.97 -10.73 -7.34
N LEU A 80 -23.80 -9.78 -8.28
CA LEU A 80 -23.23 -10.05 -9.60
C LEU A 80 -21.76 -10.42 -9.49
N PRO A 81 -21.22 -11.18 -10.44
CA PRO A 81 -19.77 -11.38 -10.56
C PRO A 81 -19.03 -10.04 -10.69
N VAL A 82 -17.90 -9.91 -10.00
CA VAL A 82 -17.06 -8.70 -10.02
C VAL A 82 -15.67 -9.05 -10.53
N PHE A 83 -15.31 -8.48 -11.66
CA PHE A 83 -13.99 -8.58 -12.28
C PHE A 83 -13.19 -7.31 -11.94
N VAL A 84 -11.93 -7.47 -11.54
CA VAL A 84 -11.09 -6.33 -11.14
C VAL A 84 -9.77 -6.34 -11.91
N THR A 85 -9.44 -5.22 -12.56
CA THR A 85 -8.16 -5.05 -13.23
C THR A 85 -7.49 -3.74 -12.80
N ASN A 86 -6.16 -3.83 -12.57
CA ASN A 86 -5.35 -2.71 -12.16
C ASN A 86 -4.41 -2.27 -13.30
N ALA A 87 -4.02 -1.01 -13.28
CA ALA A 87 -3.07 -0.41 -14.23
C ALA A 87 -1.67 -0.37 -13.61
N TYR A 88 -0.80 -1.30 -14.03
CA TYR A 88 0.57 -1.41 -13.53
C TYR A 88 1.54 -0.60 -14.39
N GLY A 89 2.54 0.02 -13.75
CA GLY A 89 3.65 0.68 -14.42
C GLY A 89 4.69 -0.30 -14.98
N GLU A 90 5.73 0.21 -15.63
CA GLU A 90 6.84 -0.59 -16.20
C GLU A 90 7.61 -1.38 -15.13
N ASP A 91 7.65 -0.89 -13.90
CA ASP A 91 8.22 -1.58 -12.74
C ASP A 91 7.34 -2.72 -12.21
N GLY A 92 6.17 -2.93 -12.82
CA GLY A 92 5.20 -3.94 -12.43
C GLY A 92 4.51 -3.64 -11.10
N LYS A 93 4.34 -2.35 -10.74
CA LYS A 93 3.63 -1.90 -9.53
C LYS A 93 2.58 -0.84 -9.87
N LEU A 94 1.65 -0.63 -8.96
CA LEU A 94 0.71 0.50 -9.03
C LEU A 94 1.44 1.80 -8.62
N ILE A 95 0.85 2.94 -8.90
CA ILE A 95 1.44 4.25 -8.57
C ILE A 95 1.71 4.42 -7.07
N THR A 96 0.92 3.77 -6.23
CA THR A 96 1.08 3.76 -4.77
C THR A 96 2.01 2.65 -4.27
N GLY A 97 2.66 1.91 -5.17
CA GLY A 97 3.67 0.89 -4.83
C GLY A 97 3.15 -0.55 -4.72
N ALA A 98 1.84 -0.78 -4.88
CA ALA A 98 1.25 -2.10 -4.73
C ALA A 98 1.77 -3.08 -5.78
N THR A 99 2.23 -4.24 -5.31
CA THR A 99 2.67 -5.34 -6.17
C THR A 99 1.48 -6.19 -6.65
N PRO A 100 1.61 -6.92 -7.78
CA PRO A 100 0.59 -7.86 -8.22
C PRO A 100 0.18 -8.88 -7.15
N GLU A 101 1.14 -9.38 -6.38
CA GLU A 101 0.91 -10.35 -5.30
C GLU A 101 0.06 -9.75 -4.16
N ALA A 102 0.32 -8.49 -3.78
CA ALA A 102 -0.46 -7.80 -2.77
C ALA A 102 -1.90 -7.56 -3.24
N MET A 103 -2.07 -7.15 -4.50
CA MET A 103 -3.38 -6.95 -5.10
C MET A 103 -4.17 -8.26 -5.20
N VAL A 104 -3.55 -9.36 -5.66
CA VAL A 104 -4.19 -10.68 -5.70
C VAL A 104 -4.63 -11.10 -4.30
N ALA A 105 -3.76 -10.99 -3.30
CA ALA A 105 -4.08 -11.36 -1.92
C ALA A 105 -5.31 -10.61 -1.39
N MET A 106 -5.37 -9.29 -1.58
CA MET A 106 -6.48 -8.45 -1.14
C MET A 106 -7.78 -8.77 -1.92
N LEU A 107 -7.70 -8.73 -3.24
CA LEU A 107 -8.89 -8.84 -4.11
C LEU A 107 -9.52 -10.24 -4.06
N GLU A 108 -8.70 -11.30 -4.07
CA GLU A 108 -9.18 -12.68 -3.93
C GLU A 108 -9.77 -12.91 -2.53
N GLY A 109 -9.11 -12.39 -1.49
CA GLY A 109 -9.64 -12.43 -0.12
C GLY A 109 -11.03 -11.79 0.00
N MET A 110 -11.26 -10.64 -0.64
CA MET A 110 -12.54 -9.94 -0.69
C MET A 110 -13.55 -10.55 -1.68
N GLY A 111 -13.18 -11.63 -2.37
CA GLY A 111 -14.08 -12.38 -3.25
C GLY A 111 -14.28 -11.75 -4.63
N ALA A 112 -13.27 -11.14 -5.23
CA ALA A 112 -13.29 -10.83 -6.66
C ALA A 112 -13.37 -12.13 -7.47
N ASP A 113 -14.20 -12.15 -8.50
CA ASP A 113 -14.46 -13.36 -9.31
C ASP A 113 -13.43 -13.53 -10.43
N ALA A 114 -12.75 -12.48 -10.84
CA ALA A 114 -11.59 -12.50 -11.72
C ALA A 114 -10.69 -11.28 -11.45
N ILE A 115 -9.38 -11.44 -11.62
CA ILE A 115 -8.37 -10.43 -11.27
C ILE A 115 -7.37 -10.27 -12.41
N GLY A 116 -6.86 -9.05 -12.64
CA GLY A 116 -5.87 -8.92 -13.69
C GLY A 116 -5.30 -7.52 -13.88
N ALA A 117 -4.90 -7.24 -15.13
CA ALA A 117 -4.32 -5.96 -15.51
C ALA A 117 -4.93 -5.45 -16.82
N ASN A 118 -5.06 -4.13 -16.93
CA ASN A 118 -5.43 -3.46 -18.16
C ASN A 118 -4.74 -2.11 -18.30
N CYS A 119 -4.72 -1.59 -19.52
CA CYS A 119 -4.16 -0.27 -19.84
C CYS A 119 -2.65 -0.11 -19.52
N SER A 120 -2.15 1.11 -19.47
CA SER A 120 -0.77 1.56 -19.20
C SER A 120 0.28 1.02 -20.17
N LEU A 121 0.37 -0.28 -20.36
CA LEU A 121 1.45 -0.98 -21.06
C LEU A 121 0.92 -1.79 -22.25
N GLY A 122 1.82 -2.09 -23.18
CA GLY A 122 1.56 -3.01 -24.29
C GLY A 122 1.60 -4.49 -23.85
N PRO A 123 1.19 -5.41 -24.76
CA PRO A 123 1.06 -6.83 -24.40
C PRO A 123 2.41 -7.47 -24.04
N ARG A 124 3.52 -7.01 -24.64
CA ARG A 124 4.86 -7.55 -24.33
C ARG A 124 5.32 -7.19 -22.91
N GLN A 125 5.12 -5.94 -22.48
CA GLN A 125 5.50 -5.45 -21.15
C GLN A 125 4.65 -6.11 -20.07
N LEU A 126 3.34 -6.30 -20.31
CA LEU A 126 2.43 -6.93 -19.33
C LEU A 126 2.66 -8.43 -19.13
N GLN A 127 3.50 -9.11 -19.94
CA GLN A 127 3.85 -10.52 -19.74
C GLN A 127 4.41 -10.81 -18.33
N SER A 128 5.25 -9.92 -17.80
CA SER A 128 5.85 -10.09 -16.47
C SER A 128 4.80 -9.97 -15.36
N VAL A 129 3.88 -9.02 -15.48
CA VAL A 129 2.75 -8.83 -14.54
C VAL A 129 1.82 -10.03 -14.61
N ALA A 130 1.48 -10.51 -15.81
CA ALA A 130 0.64 -11.69 -16.00
C ALA A 130 1.23 -12.93 -15.31
N LYS A 131 2.54 -13.19 -15.45
CA LYS A 131 3.22 -14.30 -14.78
C LYS A 131 3.16 -14.18 -13.24
N ARG A 132 3.35 -12.99 -12.71
CA ARG A 132 3.27 -12.75 -11.25
C ARG A 132 1.86 -13.01 -10.72
N ILE A 133 0.82 -12.49 -11.39
CA ILE A 133 -0.58 -12.74 -11.02
C ILE A 133 -0.89 -14.25 -11.12
N LEU A 134 -0.55 -14.91 -12.22
CA LEU A 134 -0.78 -16.35 -12.40
C LEU A 134 -0.07 -17.23 -11.36
N SER A 135 1.04 -16.77 -10.81
CA SER A 135 1.79 -17.52 -9.79
C SER A 135 1.06 -17.60 -8.44
N CYS A 136 0.16 -16.66 -8.15
CA CYS A 136 -0.51 -16.55 -6.84
C CYS A 136 -2.04 -16.56 -6.91
N ALA A 137 -2.66 -16.23 -8.04
CA ALA A 137 -4.12 -16.19 -8.18
C ALA A 137 -4.74 -17.59 -8.29
N SER A 138 -5.87 -17.81 -7.60
CA SER A 138 -6.74 -19.01 -7.70
C SER A 138 -8.00 -18.74 -8.52
N VAL A 139 -8.24 -17.50 -8.92
CA VAL A 139 -9.37 -17.06 -9.77
C VAL A 139 -8.91 -16.81 -11.22
N PRO A 140 -9.85 -16.71 -12.19
CA PRO A 140 -9.54 -16.36 -13.56
C PRO A 140 -8.70 -15.07 -13.67
N VAL A 141 -7.69 -15.10 -14.57
CA VAL A 141 -6.81 -13.95 -14.80
C VAL A 141 -7.19 -13.22 -16.07
N ILE A 142 -7.29 -11.90 -15.98
CA ILE A 142 -7.72 -10.98 -17.04
C ILE A 142 -6.53 -10.18 -17.53
N MET A 143 -6.33 -10.09 -18.85
CA MET A 143 -5.34 -9.19 -19.46
C MET A 143 -5.97 -8.41 -20.60
N LYS A 144 -5.94 -7.08 -20.50
CA LYS A 144 -6.44 -6.13 -21.51
C LYS A 144 -5.40 -5.03 -21.76
N PRO A 145 -4.27 -5.33 -22.43
CA PRO A 145 -3.22 -4.34 -22.70
C PRO A 145 -3.64 -3.28 -23.72
N ASN A 146 -2.88 -2.20 -23.78
CA ASN A 146 -2.93 -1.25 -24.89
C ASN A 146 -2.34 -1.88 -26.18
N ALA A 147 -2.61 -1.30 -27.34
CA ALA A 147 -1.97 -1.66 -28.60
C ALA A 147 -0.51 -1.17 -28.68
N GLY A 148 0.26 -1.38 -27.61
CA GLY A 148 1.59 -0.84 -27.42
C GLY A 148 1.60 0.51 -26.68
N MET A 149 2.69 1.25 -26.82
CA MET A 149 2.84 2.57 -26.20
C MET A 149 2.33 3.68 -27.13
N PRO A 150 1.60 4.68 -26.61
CA PRO A 150 1.13 5.79 -27.42
C PRO A 150 2.31 6.64 -27.95
N LYS A 151 2.26 6.99 -29.22
CA LYS A 151 3.19 7.92 -29.89
C LYS A 151 2.40 9.01 -30.60
N SER A 152 2.90 10.23 -30.61
CA SER A 152 2.31 11.28 -31.45
C SER A 152 2.97 11.30 -32.81
N VAL A 153 2.15 11.17 -33.88
CA VAL A 153 2.60 11.28 -35.25
C VAL A 153 1.67 12.27 -35.95
N ASP A 154 2.18 13.38 -36.42
CA ASP A 154 1.41 14.44 -37.10
C ASP A 154 0.20 14.94 -36.27
N GLY A 155 0.37 15.06 -34.95
CA GLY A 155 -0.68 15.51 -34.02
C GLY A 155 -1.74 14.44 -33.71
N ASN A 156 -1.62 13.22 -34.24
CA ASN A 156 -2.50 12.10 -33.97
C ASN A 156 -1.83 11.08 -33.03
N THR A 157 -2.59 10.55 -32.07
CA THR A 157 -2.11 9.47 -31.25
C THR A 157 -2.12 8.15 -32.03
N VAL A 158 -0.95 7.55 -32.21
CA VAL A 158 -0.75 6.26 -32.86
C VAL A 158 -0.15 5.30 -31.83
N PHE A 159 -0.58 4.06 -31.86
CA PHE A 159 -0.02 2.97 -31.04
C PHE A 159 0.94 2.14 -31.90
N ASP A 160 2.04 1.68 -31.31
CA ASP A 160 3.17 1.10 -32.03
C ASP A 160 3.08 -0.43 -32.24
N VAL A 161 2.04 -1.08 -31.72
CA VAL A 161 1.82 -2.53 -31.87
C VAL A 161 0.61 -2.76 -32.75
N ASP A 162 0.81 -3.42 -33.90
CA ASP A 162 -0.28 -3.79 -34.78
C ASP A 162 -1.08 -5.00 -34.28
N ALA A 163 -2.21 -5.30 -34.96
CA ALA A 163 -3.11 -6.37 -34.54
C ALA A 163 -2.46 -7.78 -34.64
N GLU A 164 -1.44 -7.97 -35.48
CA GLU A 164 -0.76 -9.24 -35.61
C GLU A 164 0.18 -9.52 -34.43
N GLU A 165 1.08 -8.59 -34.16
CA GLU A 165 1.97 -8.67 -33.01
C GLU A 165 1.17 -8.73 -31.70
N PHE A 166 0.13 -7.88 -31.57
CA PHE A 166 -0.76 -7.90 -30.41
C PHE A 166 -1.32 -9.29 -30.14
N CYS A 167 -1.93 -9.92 -31.16
CA CYS A 167 -2.55 -11.24 -31.02
C CYS A 167 -1.53 -12.34 -30.72
N LEU A 168 -0.31 -12.27 -31.27
CA LEU A 168 0.76 -13.23 -30.97
C LEU A 168 1.18 -13.16 -29.48
N GLU A 169 1.36 -11.96 -28.95
CA GLU A 169 1.70 -11.78 -27.52
C GLU A 169 0.52 -12.21 -26.61
N MET A 170 -0.71 -11.89 -26.98
CA MET A 170 -1.90 -12.32 -26.25
C MET A 170 -2.09 -13.84 -26.24
N LYS A 171 -1.72 -14.52 -27.33
CA LYS A 171 -1.72 -15.97 -27.41
C LYS A 171 -0.74 -16.60 -26.41
N LYS A 172 0.47 -16.03 -26.26
CA LYS A 172 1.43 -16.48 -25.24
C LYS A 172 0.87 -16.34 -23.82
N MET A 173 0.13 -15.26 -23.54
CA MET A 173 -0.56 -15.08 -22.25
C MET A 173 -1.63 -16.15 -22.03
N ALA A 174 -2.47 -16.42 -23.05
CA ALA A 174 -3.48 -17.48 -23.00
C ALA A 174 -2.88 -18.86 -22.74
N GLU A 175 -1.81 -19.22 -23.45
CA GLU A 175 -1.07 -20.48 -23.28
C GLU A 175 -0.44 -20.60 -21.87
N SER A 176 -0.07 -19.46 -21.26
CA SER A 176 0.45 -19.39 -19.88
C SER A 176 -0.64 -19.57 -18.82
N GLY A 177 -1.93 -19.42 -19.16
CA GLY A 177 -3.05 -19.62 -18.22
C GLY A 177 -3.96 -18.39 -18.03
N VAL A 178 -3.75 -17.30 -18.75
CA VAL A 178 -4.69 -16.17 -18.76
C VAL A 178 -5.98 -16.62 -19.45
N THR A 179 -7.13 -16.38 -18.82
CA THR A 179 -8.41 -16.93 -19.27
C THR A 179 -9.37 -15.89 -19.84
N VAL A 180 -9.19 -14.62 -19.49
CA VAL A 180 -9.98 -13.52 -20.03
C VAL A 180 -9.03 -12.54 -20.74
N LEU A 181 -9.24 -12.35 -22.04
CA LEU A 181 -8.37 -11.55 -22.88
C LEU A 181 -9.17 -10.51 -23.64
N GLY A 182 -8.60 -9.34 -23.78
CA GLY A 182 -9.17 -8.23 -24.50
C GLY A 182 -8.13 -7.18 -24.83
N GLY A 183 -8.57 -5.98 -25.14
CA GLY A 183 -7.70 -4.84 -25.38
C GLY A 183 -8.19 -3.60 -24.63
N CYS A 184 -7.32 -2.60 -24.54
CA CYS A 184 -7.62 -1.29 -23.99
C CYS A 184 -7.27 -0.21 -25.04
N CYS A 185 -6.57 0.84 -24.67
CA CYS A 185 -6.26 1.97 -25.57
C CYS A 185 -5.56 1.51 -26.86
N GLY A 186 -5.96 2.10 -27.99
CA GLY A 186 -5.42 1.79 -29.32
C GLY A 186 -5.96 0.53 -29.97
N THR A 187 -6.66 -0.36 -29.25
CA THR A 187 -7.33 -1.52 -29.85
C THR A 187 -8.72 -1.15 -30.38
N ASN A 188 -9.15 -1.87 -31.40
CA ASN A 188 -10.45 -1.72 -32.04
C ASN A 188 -11.03 -3.09 -32.41
N ASP A 189 -12.14 -3.08 -33.14
CA ASP A 189 -12.84 -4.28 -33.59
C ASP A 189 -11.97 -5.22 -34.43
N SER A 190 -11.03 -4.70 -35.22
CA SER A 190 -10.12 -5.51 -36.03
C SER A 190 -9.14 -6.32 -35.15
N TYR A 191 -8.65 -5.72 -34.04
CA TYR A 191 -7.81 -6.42 -33.06
C TYR A 191 -8.59 -7.55 -32.39
N ILE A 192 -9.83 -7.27 -31.96
CA ILE A 192 -10.65 -8.25 -31.23
C ILE A 192 -11.06 -9.40 -32.15
N LYS A 193 -11.42 -9.09 -33.41
CA LYS A 193 -11.71 -10.12 -34.43
C LYS A 193 -10.49 -11.03 -34.62
N LYS A 194 -9.32 -10.46 -34.89
CA LYS A 194 -8.09 -11.21 -35.08
C LYS A 194 -7.69 -12.01 -33.84
N LEU A 195 -7.86 -11.43 -32.64
CA LEU A 195 -7.63 -12.13 -31.38
C LEU A 195 -8.51 -13.36 -31.24
N THR A 196 -9.81 -13.22 -31.52
CA THR A 196 -10.75 -14.35 -31.49
C THR A 196 -10.36 -15.46 -32.44
N GLU A 197 -9.89 -15.10 -33.65
CA GLU A 197 -9.41 -16.06 -34.66
C GLU A 197 -8.12 -16.75 -34.19
N THR A 198 -7.16 -15.98 -33.63
CA THR A 198 -5.85 -16.47 -33.14
C THR A 198 -6.00 -17.45 -31.97
N LEU A 199 -7.00 -17.21 -31.12
CA LEU A 199 -7.23 -18.02 -29.90
C LEU A 199 -8.17 -19.22 -30.13
N LYS A 200 -8.70 -19.42 -31.34
CA LYS A 200 -9.70 -20.43 -31.63
C LYS A 200 -9.28 -21.84 -31.22
N ASP A 201 -7.99 -22.16 -31.38
CA ASP A 201 -7.44 -23.49 -31.08
C ASP A 201 -6.76 -23.55 -29.71
N VAL A 202 -6.77 -22.46 -28.93
CA VAL A 202 -6.19 -22.43 -27.58
C VAL A 202 -7.12 -23.10 -26.58
N GLN A 203 -6.61 -24.11 -25.89
CA GLN A 203 -7.34 -24.76 -24.81
C GLN A 203 -7.11 -23.97 -23.49
N PHE A 204 -8.12 -23.23 -23.06
CA PHE A 204 -8.09 -22.52 -21.81
C PHE A 204 -8.09 -23.48 -20.61
N LYS A 205 -7.14 -23.29 -19.71
CA LYS A 205 -7.04 -24.07 -18.47
C LYS A 205 -7.84 -23.42 -17.37
N LYS A 206 -8.57 -24.22 -16.61
CA LYS A 206 -9.19 -23.73 -15.37
C LYS A 206 -8.07 -23.27 -14.42
N PRO A 207 -8.23 -22.12 -13.74
CA PRO A 207 -7.26 -21.68 -12.73
C PRO A 207 -6.99 -22.80 -11.71
N ALA A 208 -5.71 -22.99 -11.37
CA ALA A 208 -5.33 -23.92 -10.32
C ALA A 208 -5.49 -23.22 -8.97
N GLU A 209 -6.17 -23.86 -8.06
CA GLU A 209 -6.26 -23.39 -6.68
C GLU A 209 -4.88 -23.33 -6.02
N LYS A 210 -4.59 -22.25 -5.33
CA LYS A 210 -3.32 -22.01 -4.63
C LYS A 210 -3.54 -22.12 -3.14
N GLU A 211 -2.84 -23.04 -2.52
CA GLU A 211 -2.87 -23.30 -1.07
C GLU A 211 -1.88 -22.37 -0.32
N LEU A 212 -1.87 -21.06 -0.66
CA LEU A 212 -0.92 -20.10 -0.11
C LEU A 212 -1.56 -19.32 1.04
N THR A 213 -0.97 -19.40 2.23
CA THR A 213 -1.32 -18.51 3.35
C THR A 213 -0.55 -17.20 3.19
N VAL A 214 -1.30 -16.12 2.95
CA VAL A 214 -0.73 -14.81 2.61
C VAL A 214 -1.54 -13.68 3.23
N VAL A 215 -0.82 -12.71 3.81
CA VAL A 215 -1.35 -11.40 4.20
C VAL A 215 -0.67 -10.32 3.35
N SER A 216 -1.28 -9.15 3.23
CA SER A 216 -0.65 -8.05 2.49
C SER A 216 -0.90 -6.70 3.15
N SER A 217 0.06 -5.81 2.98
CA SER A 217 -0.13 -4.38 3.11
C SER A 217 -0.65 -3.79 1.79
N TYR A 218 -0.65 -2.47 1.70
CA TYR A 218 -0.97 -1.77 0.46
C TYR A 218 0.15 -1.87 -0.61
N THR A 219 1.34 -2.36 -0.26
CA THR A 219 2.49 -2.47 -1.18
C THR A 219 2.89 -3.90 -1.47
N HIS A 220 3.04 -4.76 -0.47
CA HIS A 220 3.60 -6.10 -0.63
C HIS A 220 2.86 -7.19 0.14
N ALA A 221 3.13 -8.44 -0.23
CA ALA A 221 2.54 -9.62 0.37
C ALA A 221 3.57 -10.39 1.20
N VAL A 222 3.16 -10.91 2.36
CA VAL A 222 3.93 -11.78 3.25
C VAL A 222 3.34 -13.18 3.23
N TYR A 223 4.17 -14.15 2.85
CA TYR A 223 3.80 -15.56 2.70
C TYR A 223 4.33 -16.39 3.87
N PHE A 224 3.45 -17.21 4.47
CA PHE A 224 3.80 -18.10 5.57
C PHE A 224 4.53 -19.38 5.11
N ASP A 225 4.53 -19.66 3.81
CA ASP A 225 5.09 -20.88 3.24
C ASP A 225 6.59 -20.83 2.94
N LYS A 226 7.20 -19.64 2.95
CA LYS A 226 8.59 -19.45 2.54
C LYS A 226 9.59 -19.55 3.69
N LYS A 227 9.36 -18.80 4.76
CA LYS A 227 10.18 -18.76 5.98
C LYS A 227 9.27 -18.42 7.16
N PRO A 228 9.67 -18.75 8.40
CA PRO A 228 8.91 -18.32 9.56
C PRO A 228 8.75 -16.79 9.59
N VAL A 229 7.54 -16.31 9.91
CA VAL A 229 7.16 -14.91 9.92
C VAL A 229 7.35 -14.33 11.32
N ILE A 230 7.95 -13.14 11.41
CA ILE A 230 8.07 -12.39 12.66
C ILE A 230 6.92 -11.39 12.75
N ILE A 231 6.11 -11.52 13.80
CA ILE A 231 5.04 -10.58 14.13
C ILE A 231 5.49 -9.75 15.33
N GLY A 232 5.61 -8.43 15.15
CA GLY A 232 6.02 -7.51 16.20
C GLY A 232 4.97 -7.40 17.31
N GLU A 233 5.37 -7.40 18.61
CA GLU A 233 4.46 -7.41 19.79
C GLU A 233 4.43 -6.08 20.55
N ARG A 234 5.08 -5.01 20.04
CA ARG A 234 5.30 -3.82 20.85
C ARG A 234 4.10 -2.87 20.90
N ILE A 235 3.27 -2.86 19.88
CA ILE A 235 2.02 -2.08 19.85
C ILE A 235 0.94 -2.81 20.65
N ASN A 236 1.14 -2.87 21.97
CA ASN A 236 0.24 -3.57 22.89
C ASN A 236 0.39 -2.99 24.32
N PRO A 237 -0.70 -2.61 25.01
CA PRO A 237 -0.66 -1.99 26.34
C PRO A 237 -0.24 -2.93 27.48
N THR A 238 -0.23 -4.25 27.24
CA THR A 238 0.03 -5.25 28.28
C THR A 238 1.44 -5.10 28.84
N GLY A 239 1.55 -4.79 30.13
CA GLY A 239 2.84 -4.63 30.81
C GLY A 239 3.63 -3.36 30.49
N LYS A 240 3.15 -2.47 29.61
CA LYS A 240 3.88 -1.30 29.11
C LYS A 240 3.25 0.02 29.60
N LYS A 241 3.80 0.60 30.67
CA LYS A 241 3.27 1.84 31.30
C LYS A 241 3.24 3.03 30.32
N ARG A 242 4.32 3.24 29.56
CA ARG A 242 4.40 4.38 28.61
C ARG A 242 3.40 4.22 27.47
N PHE A 243 3.19 3.00 26.96
CA PHE A 243 2.21 2.74 25.91
C PHE A 243 0.77 3.01 26.39
N LYS A 244 0.44 2.57 27.64
CA LYS A 244 -0.85 2.89 28.27
C LYS A 244 -1.08 4.40 28.39
N GLN A 245 -0.06 5.14 28.78
CA GLN A 245 -0.13 6.58 28.86
C GLN A 245 -0.34 7.23 27.48
N ALA A 246 0.35 6.75 26.44
CA ALA A 246 0.19 7.22 25.06
C ALA A 246 -1.26 7.03 24.57
N LEU A 247 -1.88 5.88 24.87
CA LEU A 247 -3.28 5.64 24.53
C LEU A 247 -4.24 6.60 25.25
N LEU A 248 -4.03 6.87 26.55
CA LEU A 248 -4.84 7.82 27.32
C LEU A 248 -4.68 9.26 26.83
N GLU A 249 -3.49 9.64 26.42
CA GLU A 249 -3.14 10.97 25.90
C GLU A 249 -3.45 11.12 24.41
N ASN A 250 -3.90 10.03 23.75
CA ASN A 250 -4.07 9.98 22.29
C ASN A 250 -2.80 10.35 21.51
N ASP A 251 -1.63 9.97 22.05
CA ASP A 251 -0.29 10.19 21.49
C ASP A 251 -0.03 9.17 20.37
N ILE A 252 -0.57 9.44 19.19
CA ILE A 252 -0.41 8.60 18.00
C ILE A 252 1.07 8.57 17.56
N GLY A 253 1.80 9.68 17.70
CA GLY A 253 3.21 9.74 17.35
C GLY A 253 4.05 8.68 18.08
N TYR A 254 3.74 8.38 19.34
CA TYR A 254 4.38 7.30 20.08
C TYR A 254 4.04 5.92 19.49
N ILE A 255 2.78 5.68 19.14
CA ILE A 255 2.35 4.41 18.51
C ILE A 255 3.08 4.19 17.18
N LEU A 256 3.16 5.23 16.34
CA LEU A 256 3.89 5.17 15.07
C LEU A 256 5.38 4.90 15.28
N SER A 257 6.00 5.51 16.29
CA SER A 257 7.42 5.27 16.59
C SER A 257 7.71 3.84 17.04
N GLU A 258 6.78 3.21 17.78
CA GLU A 258 6.89 1.79 18.14
C GLU A 258 6.81 0.90 16.89
N GLY A 259 5.86 1.16 15.98
CA GLY A 259 5.72 0.43 14.73
C GLY A 259 6.96 0.55 13.84
N LEU A 260 7.49 1.74 13.66
CA LEU A 260 8.74 1.98 12.91
C LEU A 260 9.92 1.24 13.54
N SER A 261 10.04 1.27 14.87
CA SER A 261 11.09 0.53 15.59
C SER A 261 11.00 -0.97 15.38
N GLU A 262 9.80 -1.54 15.30
CA GLU A 262 9.60 -2.96 15.01
C GLU A 262 9.92 -3.31 13.55
N GLN A 263 9.58 -2.44 12.60
CA GLN A 263 9.97 -2.59 11.20
C GLN A 263 11.50 -2.60 11.06
N GLU A 264 12.19 -1.65 11.69
CA GLU A 264 13.65 -1.58 11.73
C GLU A 264 14.28 -2.80 12.42
N GLY A 265 13.59 -3.35 13.44
CA GLY A 265 13.97 -4.58 14.13
C GLY A 265 13.79 -5.85 13.30
N GLY A 266 13.14 -5.75 12.12
CA GLY A 266 12.95 -6.85 11.19
C GLY A 266 11.65 -7.63 11.39
N ALA A 267 10.58 -6.99 11.89
CA ALA A 267 9.24 -7.56 11.83
C ALA A 267 8.76 -7.68 10.38
N ASP A 268 8.05 -8.76 10.07
CA ASP A 268 7.36 -8.96 8.78
C ASP A 268 5.89 -8.47 8.86
N ILE A 269 5.29 -8.49 10.05
CA ILE A 269 3.90 -8.07 10.35
C ILE A 269 3.92 -7.35 11.70
N LEU A 270 3.01 -6.41 11.94
CA LEU A 270 2.84 -5.75 13.24
C LEU A 270 1.53 -6.17 13.90
N ASP A 271 1.61 -6.64 15.13
CA ASP A 271 0.43 -6.89 15.99
C ASP A 271 -0.03 -5.57 16.61
N VAL A 272 -1.28 -5.18 16.36
CA VAL A 272 -1.83 -3.88 16.78
C VAL A 272 -2.97 -4.12 17.77
N ASN A 273 -2.66 -3.94 19.05
CA ASN A 273 -3.60 -4.00 20.16
C ASN A 273 -3.61 -2.67 20.92
N VAL A 274 -4.79 -2.09 21.07
CA VAL A 274 -5.00 -0.84 21.83
C VAL A 274 -6.00 -1.05 22.99
N GLY A 275 -6.42 -2.29 23.24
CA GLY A 275 -7.45 -2.64 24.23
C GLY A 275 -7.02 -2.35 25.66
N MET A 276 -7.63 -1.35 26.29
CA MET A 276 -7.45 -1.05 27.70
C MET A 276 -8.67 -0.33 28.28
N PRO A 277 -8.93 -0.47 29.59
CA PRO A 277 -9.99 0.30 30.26
C PRO A 277 -9.73 1.81 30.16
N GLY A 278 -10.79 2.58 29.97
CA GLY A 278 -10.76 4.05 30.04
C GLY A 278 -10.58 4.75 28.69
N ILE A 279 -10.55 4.02 27.58
CA ILE A 279 -10.54 4.58 26.22
C ILE A 279 -11.66 4.01 25.38
N ASP A 280 -12.02 4.68 24.29
CA ASP A 280 -12.82 4.13 23.20
C ASP A 280 -11.90 3.27 22.30
N GLU A 281 -11.88 1.96 22.55
CA GLU A 281 -11.04 1.02 21.83
C GLU A 281 -11.35 1.03 20.33
N SER A 282 -12.62 1.13 19.97
CA SER A 282 -13.06 1.10 18.56
C SER A 282 -12.52 2.31 17.79
N ALA A 283 -12.64 3.51 18.34
CA ALA A 283 -12.12 4.72 17.71
C ALA A 283 -10.56 4.75 17.70
N MET A 284 -9.94 4.25 18.78
CA MET A 284 -8.48 4.22 18.88
C MET A 284 -7.85 3.22 17.93
N LEU A 285 -8.42 2.00 17.79
CA LEU A 285 -7.91 0.98 16.88
C LEU A 285 -8.07 1.41 15.43
N GLU A 286 -9.23 1.96 15.07
CA GLU A 286 -9.48 2.54 13.76
C GLU A 286 -8.42 3.58 13.41
N LYS A 287 -8.17 4.53 14.32
CA LYS A 287 -7.18 5.57 14.16
C LYS A 287 -5.76 5.01 14.07
N ALA A 288 -5.38 4.08 14.95
CA ALA A 288 -4.06 3.48 14.96
C ALA A 288 -3.77 2.71 13.67
N VAL A 289 -4.72 1.90 13.18
CA VAL A 289 -4.60 1.18 11.91
C VAL A 289 -4.49 2.14 10.73
N PHE A 290 -5.29 3.20 10.70
CA PHE A 290 -5.23 4.21 9.64
C PHE A 290 -3.89 4.94 9.61
N GLU A 291 -3.41 5.43 10.74
CA GLU A 291 -2.17 6.21 10.84
C GLU A 291 -0.92 5.33 10.63
N LEU A 292 -0.90 4.09 11.12
CA LEU A 292 0.21 3.16 10.86
C LEU A 292 0.42 2.93 9.38
N GLN A 293 -0.65 2.72 8.60
CA GLN A 293 -0.58 2.52 7.15
C GLN A 293 -0.07 3.77 6.40
N SER A 294 -0.11 4.95 7.01
CA SER A 294 0.39 6.17 6.40
C SER A 294 1.93 6.26 6.41
N VAL A 295 2.58 5.61 7.38
CA VAL A 295 4.04 5.70 7.61
C VAL A 295 4.76 4.37 7.41
N LEU A 296 4.03 3.23 7.45
CA LEU A 296 4.57 1.88 7.36
C LEU A 296 3.96 1.14 6.18
N ASP A 297 4.75 0.27 5.57
CA ASP A 297 4.30 -0.61 4.49
C ASP A 297 4.19 -2.09 4.91
N LEU A 298 4.33 -2.41 6.20
CA LEU A 298 4.13 -3.76 6.73
C LEU A 298 2.65 -4.12 6.85
N PRO A 299 2.28 -5.39 6.61
CA PRO A 299 0.96 -5.88 6.98
C PRO A 299 0.69 -5.76 8.49
N LEU A 300 -0.59 -5.58 8.85
CA LEU A 300 -1.01 -5.48 10.24
C LEU A 300 -1.79 -6.73 10.66
N GLN A 301 -1.55 -7.18 11.88
CA GLN A 301 -2.40 -8.09 12.63
C GLN A 301 -3.31 -7.24 13.53
N ILE A 302 -4.60 -7.24 13.26
CA ILE A 302 -5.61 -6.52 14.03
C ILE A 302 -5.96 -7.37 15.26
N ASP A 303 -5.50 -6.95 16.44
CA ASP A 303 -5.65 -7.69 17.69
C ASP A 303 -6.66 -7.01 18.62
N THR A 304 -7.88 -7.55 18.66
CA THR A 304 -8.96 -7.10 19.54
C THR A 304 -10.01 -8.19 19.75
N SER A 305 -10.64 -8.17 20.91
CA SER A 305 -11.84 -8.96 21.20
C SER A 305 -13.16 -8.21 20.94
N ASP A 306 -13.10 -6.91 20.72
CA ASP A 306 -14.25 -6.07 20.36
C ASP A 306 -14.57 -6.22 18.87
N ILE A 307 -15.72 -6.80 18.57
CA ILE A 307 -16.14 -7.07 17.17
C ILE A 307 -16.39 -5.79 16.39
N ILE A 308 -16.84 -4.71 17.05
CA ILE A 308 -17.07 -3.42 16.40
C ILE A 308 -15.71 -2.78 16.05
N ALA A 309 -14.76 -2.80 16.99
CA ALA A 309 -13.41 -2.33 16.76
C ALA A 309 -12.73 -3.13 15.62
N MET A 310 -12.89 -4.46 15.63
CA MET A 310 -12.38 -5.36 14.58
C MET A 310 -12.94 -4.98 13.20
N GLU A 311 -14.27 -4.86 13.08
CA GLU A 311 -14.90 -4.52 11.79
C GLU A 311 -14.46 -3.15 11.27
N ARG A 312 -14.41 -2.11 12.13
CA ARG A 312 -13.96 -0.78 11.73
C ARG A 312 -12.52 -0.77 11.24
N ALA A 313 -11.63 -1.44 11.95
CA ALA A 313 -10.24 -1.57 11.56
C ALA A 313 -10.08 -2.33 10.24
N MET A 314 -10.73 -3.48 10.07
CA MET A 314 -10.70 -4.25 8.82
C MET A 314 -11.24 -3.48 7.62
N ARG A 315 -12.28 -2.67 7.84
CA ARG A 315 -12.91 -1.87 6.79
C ARG A 315 -11.95 -0.85 6.20
N LEU A 316 -11.16 -0.17 7.04
CA LEU A 316 -10.18 0.85 6.62
C LEU A 316 -8.80 0.28 6.29
N TYR A 317 -8.53 -0.98 6.58
CA TYR A 317 -7.24 -1.59 6.31
C TYR A 317 -7.03 -1.78 4.80
N ASN A 318 -5.95 -1.22 4.24
CA ASN A 318 -5.61 -1.32 2.82
C ASN A 318 -4.69 -2.53 2.56
N GLY A 319 -5.27 -3.67 2.26
CA GLY A 319 -4.59 -4.94 2.06
C GLY A 319 -5.41 -6.13 2.55
N LYS A 320 -4.79 -7.31 2.65
CA LYS A 320 -5.34 -8.51 3.29
C LYS A 320 -4.80 -8.61 4.72
N PRO A 321 -5.59 -8.26 5.77
CA PRO A 321 -5.11 -8.22 7.16
C PRO A 321 -4.90 -9.61 7.74
N MET A 322 -4.11 -9.69 8.82
CA MET A 322 -4.20 -10.76 9.79
C MET A 322 -5.15 -10.33 10.91
N ILE A 323 -5.95 -11.25 11.45
CA ILE A 323 -6.96 -10.98 12.48
C ILE A 323 -6.67 -11.83 13.71
N ASN A 324 -6.55 -11.22 14.87
CA ASN A 324 -6.32 -11.86 16.16
C ASN A 324 -7.50 -11.47 17.10
N SER A 325 -8.46 -12.36 17.41
CA SER A 325 -8.51 -13.77 17.07
C SER A 325 -9.93 -14.32 17.03
N VAL A 326 -10.05 -15.53 16.50
CA VAL A 326 -11.19 -16.41 16.69
C VAL A 326 -10.80 -17.54 17.65
N ASN A 327 -11.76 -18.18 18.30
CA ASN A 327 -11.54 -19.39 19.10
C ASN A 327 -12.68 -20.40 18.91
N GLY A 328 -12.58 -21.58 19.56
CA GLY A 328 -13.53 -22.67 19.42
C GLY A 328 -14.91 -22.43 20.03
N LYS A 329 -15.19 -21.26 20.65
CA LYS A 329 -16.52 -20.88 21.16
C LYS A 329 -17.46 -20.56 19.99
N LYS A 330 -18.72 -20.98 20.09
CA LYS A 330 -19.71 -20.74 19.03
C LYS A 330 -19.94 -19.26 18.76
N GLU A 331 -20.00 -18.43 19.80
CA GLU A 331 -20.19 -16.99 19.71
C GLU A 331 -19.04 -16.31 18.99
N SER A 332 -17.79 -16.71 19.30
CA SER A 332 -16.57 -16.17 18.65
C SER A 332 -16.59 -16.47 17.14
N MET A 333 -16.79 -17.72 16.76
CA MET A 333 -16.84 -18.11 15.35
C MET A 333 -17.99 -17.43 14.59
N LYS A 334 -19.17 -17.30 15.22
CA LYS A 334 -20.34 -16.62 14.63
C LYS A 334 -20.09 -15.12 14.42
N ALA A 335 -19.33 -14.48 15.29
CA ALA A 335 -19.04 -13.06 15.20
C ALA A 335 -17.89 -12.75 14.21
N VAL A 336 -16.80 -13.53 14.26
CA VAL A 336 -15.56 -13.21 13.52
C VAL A 336 -15.60 -13.72 12.06
N PHE A 337 -16.10 -14.93 11.80
CA PHE A 337 -16.05 -15.50 10.45
C PHE A 337 -16.79 -14.68 9.38
N PRO A 338 -17.96 -14.06 9.64
CA PRO A 338 -18.58 -13.16 8.66
C PRO A 338 -17.71 -11.98 8.28
N LEU A 339 -16.93 -11.41 9.22
CA LEU A 339 -16.00 -10.31 8.96
C LEU A 339 -14.81 -10.78 8.12
N VAL A 340 -14.23 -11.94 8.47
CA VAL A 340 -13.15 -12.57 7.67
C VAL A 340 -13.61 -12.80 6.24
N LYS A 341 -14.83 -13.30 6.03
CA LYS A 341 -15.39 -13.54 4.70
C LYS A 341 -15.66 -12.24 3.93
N LYS A 342 -16.13 -11.21 4.60
CA LYS A 342 -16.50 -9.92 4.00
C LYS A 342 -15.28 -9.12 3.53
N TYR A 343 -14.28 -8.99 4.41
CA TYR A 343 -13.13 -8.12 4.17
C TYR A 343 -11.90 -8.87 3.66
N GLY A 344 -11.92 -10.19 3.69
CA GLY A 344 -10.81 -11.07 3.32
C GLY A 344 -9.64 -10.94 4.29
N GLY A 345 -9.33 -11.96 5.05
CA GLY A 345 -8.21 -11.91 5.99
C GLY A 345 -7.72 -13.29 6.35
N VAL A 346 -6.54 -13.37 6.96
CA VAL A 346 -6.02 -14.57 7.61
C VAL A 346 -6.32 -14.47 9.10
N VAL A 347 -7.07 -15.42 9.64
CA VAL A 347 -7.48 -15.37 11.05
C VAL A 347 -6.61 -16.27 11.94
N THR A 348 -6.08 -15.70 13.02
CA THR A 348 -5.47 -16.46 14.12
C THR A 348 -6.55 -17.17 14.92
N ALA A 349 -6.46 -18.50 15.01
CA ALA A 349 -7.42 -19.34 15.67
C ALA A 349 -6.84 -19.95 16.96
N LEU A 350 -7.34 -19.49 18.11
CA LEU A 350 -6.88 -19.96 19.41
C LEU A 350 -7.48 -21.33 19.72
N THR A 351 -6.65 -22.29 20.13
CA THR A 351 -7.07 -23.66 20.46
C THR A 351 -7.67 -23.76 21.87
N LEU A 352 -8.70 -22.93 22.14
CA LEU A 352 -9.51 -22.93 23.36
C LEU A 352 -10.99 -22.90 22.99
N ASP A 353 -11.87 -23.34 23.92
CA ASP A 353 -13.31 -23.28 23.73
C ASP A 353 -14.07 -22.85 25.02
N GLU A 354 -15.33 -23.20 25.12
CA GLU A 354 -16.19 -22.90 26.26
C GLU A 354 -15.66 -23.45 27.61
N ASN A 355 -14.83 -24.51 27.56
CA ASN A 355 -14.21 -25.15 28.74
C ASN A 355 -12.85 -24.52 29.10
N GLY A 356 -12.38 -23.54 28.33
CA GLY A 356 -11.11 -22.89 28.53
C GLY A 356 -9.98 -23.48 27.65
N ILE A 357 -8.74 -23.38 28.14
CA ILE A 357 -7.55 -23.90 27.45
C ILE A 357 -7.34 -25.36 27.85
N PRO A 358 -7.36 -26.31 26.89
CA PRO A 358 -7.14 -27.73 27.20
C PRO A 358 -5.72 -28.02 27.72
N GLU A 359 -5.64 -28.94 28.66
CA GLU A 359 -4.37 -29.41 29.25
C GLU A 359 -3.59 -30.34 28.32
N THR A 360 -4.26 -30.97 27.33
CA THR A 360 -3.61 -31.94 26.42
C THR A 360 -3.48 -31.41 24.99
N ALA A 361 -2.43 -31.84 24.30
CA ALA A 361 -2.23 -31.52 22.89
C ALA A 361 -3.35 -32.09 22.00
N GLU A 362 -3.86 -33.24 22.32
CA GLU A 362 -4.93 -33.95 21.61
C GLU A 362 -6.23 -33.15 21.60
N GLU A 363 -6.59 -32.56 22.74
CA GLU A 363 -7.79 -31.72 22.84
C GLU A 363 -7.64 -30.40 22.12
N ARG A 364 -6.44 -29.77 22.15
CA ARG A 364 -6.16 -28.57 21.36
C ARG A 364 -6.33 -28.85 19.86
N VAL A 365 -5.88 -30.02 19.37
CA VAL A 365 -6.08 -30.44 17.97
C VAL A 365 -7.55 -30.63 17.64
N ARG A 366 -8.37 -31.26 18.54
CA ARG A 366 -9.81 -31.38 18.34
C ARG A 366 -10.53 -30.04 18.23
N ILE A 367 -10.10 -29.05 19.02
CA ILE A 367 -10.64 -27.69 18.89
C ILE A 367 -10.24 -27.08 17.53
N ALA A 368 -9.00 -27.29 17.07
CA ALA A 368 -8.59 -26.84 15.75
C ALA A 368 -9.45 -27.46 14.63
N GLU A 369 -9.73 -28.78 14.69
CA GLU A 369 -10.64 -29.45 13.75
C GLU A 369 -12.05 -28.85 13.78
N LYS A 370 -12.61 -28.61 14.98
CA LYS A 370 -13.93 -27.95 15.16
C LYS A 370 -13.97 -26.56 14.50
N ILE A 371 -12.89 -25.78 14.63
CA ILE A 371 -12.78 -24.45 14.03
C ILE A 371 -12.74 -24.56 12.50
N LEU A 372 -11.92 -25.47 11.94
CA LEU A 372 -11.84 -25.72 10.49
C LEU A 372 -13.18 -26.12 9.88
N ASP A 373 -13.86 -27.07 10.51
CA ASP A 373 -15.16 -27.55 10.05
C ASP A 373 -16.23 -26.44 10.08
N THR A 374 -16.12 -25.53 11.03
CA THR A 374 -17.03 -24.38 11.14
C THR A 374 -16.67 -23.32 10.11
N ALA A 375 -15.39 -22.98 9.94
CA ALA A 375 -14.90 -22.01 8.97
C ALA A 375 -15.32 -22.37 7.53
N LYS A 376 -15.22 -23.66 7.19
CA LYS A 376 -15.66 -24.17 5.88
C LYS A 376 -17.12 -23.87 5.59
N LYS A 377 -18.01 -23.87 6.60
CA LYS A 377 -19.44 -23.52 6.43
C LYS A 377 -19.66 -22.05 6.12
N TYR A 378 -18.72 -21.19 6.49
CA TYR A 378 -18.69 -19.77 6.12
C TYR A 378 -17.93 -19.49 4.80
N GLY A 379 -17.42 -20.54 4.13
CA GLY A 379 -16.63 -20.42 2.90
C GLY A 379 -15.25 -19.82 3.14
N ILE A 380 -14.67 -20.09 4.32
CA ILE A 380 -13.29 -19.75 4.68
C ILE A 380 -12.44 -21.02 4.53
N GLU A 381 -11.36 -20.93 3.77
CA GLU A 381 -10.48 -22.04 3.49
C GLU A 381 -9.36 -22.16 4.55
N LYS A 382 -8.77 -23.34 4.68
CA LYS A 382 -7.71 -23.59 5.68
C LYS A 382 -6.49 -22.70 5.48
N LYS A 383 -6.21 -22.25 4.24
CA LYS A 383 -5.12 -21.30 3.92
C LYS A 383 -5.31 -19.93 4.59
N ASP A 384 -6.53 -19.58 4.95
CA ASP A 384 -6.85 -18.32 5.62
C ASP A 384 -6.96 -18.47 7.15
N ILE A 385 -6.44 -19.58 7.70
CA ILE A 385 -6.46 -19.86 9.15
C ILE A 385 -5.07 -20.24 9.64
N VAL A 386 -4.59 -19.53 10.67
CA VAL A 386 -3.33 -19.80 11.37
C VAL A 386 -3.63 -20.16 12.82
N PHE A 387 -3.21 -21.31 13.29
CA PHE A 387 -3.54 -21.77 14.65
C PHE A 387 -2.53 -21.32 15.69
N ASP A 388 -3.00 -20.68 16.75
CA ASP A 388 -2.23 -20.47 17.97
C ASP A 388 -2.54 -21.60 18.96
N THR A 389 -1.52 -22.40 19.26
CA THR A 389 -1.59 -23.52 20.21
C THR A 389 -1.41 -23.09 21.67
N LEU A 390 -1.35 -21.79 21.95
CA LEU A 390 -1.33 -21.15 23.26
C LEU A 390 -0.10 -21.53 24.12
N ALA A 391 0.91 -20.67 24.07
CA ALA A 391 2.08 -20.81 24.95
C ALA A 391 1.71 -20.41 26.39
N MET A 392 1.70 -21.37 27.27
CA MET A 392 1.44 -21.17 28.70
C MET A 392 2.75 -21.04 29.48
N ALA A 393 2.75 -20.29 30.58
CA ALA A 393 3.91 -20.07 31.43
C ALA A 393 4.37 -21.37 32.10
N VAL A 394 5.63 -21.74 31.89
CA VAL A 394 6.23 -22.95 32.53
C VAL A 394 6.38 -22.78 34.03
N SER A 395 6.28 -21.56 34.58
CA SER A 395 6.20 -21.29 36.02
C SER A 395 4.91 -21.77 36.64
N ALA A 396 3.82 -21.85 35.86
CA ALA A 396 2.52 -22.35 36.32
C ALA A 396 2.36 -23.86 36.08
N ASP A 397 2.85 -24.38 34.96
CA ASP A 397 2.87 -25.80 34.61
C ASP A 397 4.18 -26.18 33.92
N PRO A 398 5.06 -27.01 34.54
CA PRO A 398 6.33 -27.42 33.98
C PRO A 398 6.24 -28.15 32.63
N PHE A 399 5.08 -28.71 32.28
CA PHE A 399 4.85 -29.44 31.04
C PHE A 399 4.21 -28.58 29.94
N ALA A 400 3.78 -27.36 30.26
CA ALA A 400 3.07 -26.48 29.34
C ALA A 400 3.78 -26.30 27.98
N ALA A 401 5.08 -26.05 27.99
CA ALA A 401 5.88 -25.91 26.77
C ALA A 401 5.82 -27.16 25.87
N LYS A 402 5.91 -28.37 26.48
CA LYS A 402 5.86 -29.65 25.73
C LYS A 402 4.47 -29.87 25.12
N VAL A 403 3.41 -29.55 25.85
CA VAL A 403 2.01 -29.65 25.35
C VAL A 403 1.81 -28.71 24.17
N THR A 404 2.25 -27.46 24.28
CA THR A 404 2.17 -26.46 23.22
C THR A 404 2.89 -26.92 21.94
N ILE A 405 4.14 -27.35 22.05
CA ILE A 405 4.96 -27.83 20.92
C ILE A 405 4.33 -29.09 20.28
N LYS A 406 3.83 -30.03 21.09
CA LYS A 406 3.18 -31.26 20.61
C LYS A 406 1.89 -30.94 19.83
N ALA A 407 1.08 -30.01 20.33
CA ALA A 407 -0.14 -29.57 19.65
C ALA A 407 0.20 -28.89 18.32
N LEU A 408 1.18 -27.98 18.33
CA LEU A 408 1.70 -27.27 17.14
C LEU A 408 2.15 -28.27 16.06
N SER A 409 3.02 -29.21 16.42
CA SER A 409 3.52 -30.24 15.52
C SER A 409 2.41 -31.10 14.91
N LYS A 410 1.39 -31.45 15.70
CA LYS A 410 0.22 -32.22 15.23
C LYS A 410 -0.64 -31.40 14.27
N ILE A 411 -0.93 -30.12 14.57
CA ILE A 411 -1.69 -29.26 13.67
C ILE A 411 -0.95 -29.08 12.34
N ARG A 412 0.35 -28.81 12.40
CA ARG A 412 1.15 -28.64 11.18
C ARG A 412 1.18 -29.92 10.32
N ARG A 413 1.40 -31.08 10.92
CA ARG A 413 1.57 -32.34 10.18
C ARG A 413 0.26 -33.00 9.78
N ASN A 414 -0.74 -32.99 10.66
CA ASN A 414 -1.98 -33.74 10.44
C ASN A 414 -3.04 -32.92 9.71
N LEU A 415 -3.15 -31.61 10.02
CA LEU A 415 -4.14 -30.73 9.41
C LEU A 415 -3.56 -29.93 8.23
N GLY A 416 -2.23 -29.85 8.11
CA GLY A 416 -1.55 -29.06 7.07
C GLY A 416 -1.76 -27.56 7.22
N CYS A 417 -2.09 -27.07 8.42
CA CYS A 417 -2.35 -25.66 8.70
C CYS A 417 -1.08 -24.96 9.21
N HIS A 418 -0.99 -23.66 8.98
CA HIS A 418 0.03 -22.82 9.58
C HIS A 418 -0.26 -22.58 11.07
N THR A 419 0.81 -22.26 11.81
CA THR A 419 0.75 -22.06 13.27
C THR A 419 1.41 -20.75 13.67
N SER A 420 0.91 -20.15 14.74
CA SER A 420 1.44 -18.94 15.38
C SER A 420 1.60 -19.17 16.86
N LEU A 421 2.47 -18.40 17.52
CA LEU A 421 2.64 -18.41 18.98
C LEU A 421 3.06 -17.02 19.50
N GLY A 422 2.43 -16.59 20.61
CA GLY A 422 2.99 -15.56 21.48
C GLY A 422 4.14 -16.15 22.31
N VAL A 423 5.35 -16.14 21.75
CA VAL A 423 6.51 -16.86 22.30
C VAL A 423 6.88 -16.41 23.70
N SER A 424 6.78 -15.11 23.98
CA SER A 424 7.19 -14.50 25.26
C SER A 424 6.36 -14.96 26.46
N ASN A 425 5.20 -15.59 26.22
CA ASN A 425 4.32 -16.07 27.30
C ASN A 425 4.91 -17.22 28.10
N VAL A 426 5.74 -18.07 27.49
CA VAL A 426 6.33 -19.26 28.12
C VAL A 426 7.13 -18.94 29.38
N SER A 427 7.76 -17.77 29.44
CA SER A 427 8.68 -17.35 30.49
C SER A 427 8.08 -16.44 31.57
N PHE A 428 6.76 -16.22 31.58
CA PHE A 428 6.14 -15.35 32.57
C PHE A 428 6.49 -15.80 34.02
N GLY A 429 6.89 -14.82 34.86
CA GLY A 429 7.23 -15.02 36.24
C GLY A 429 8.65 -15.58 36.49
N LEU A 430 9.45 -15.80 35.45
CA LEU A 430 10.82 -16.32 35.56
C LEU A 430 11.89 -15.24 35.30
N PRO A 431 13.08 -15.35 35.89
CA PRO A 431 14.22 -14.50 35.55
C PRO A 431 14.83 -14.93 34.20
N GLU A 432 15.76 -14.12 33.65
CA GLU A 432 16.51 -14.40 32.40
C GLU A 432 15.61 -14.83 31.24
N ARG A 433 14.47 -14.14 31.09
CA ARG A 433 13.41 -14.48 30.12
C ARG A 433 13.92 -14.58 28.69
N GLY A 434 14.94 -13.81 28.31
CA GLY A 434 15.50 -13.81 26.95
C GLY A 434 16.01 -15.18 26.54
N ALA A 435 16.81 -15.83 27.38
CA ALA A 435 17.34 -17.17 27.10
C ALA A 435 16.26 -18.24 26.99
N LEU A 436 15.25 -18.19 27.90
CA LEU A 436 14.11 -19.12 27.85
C LEU A 436 13.27 -18.93 26.58
N ASN A 437 12.95 -17.70 26.24
CA ASN A 437 12.16 -17.37 25.05
C ASN A 437 12.89 -17.82 23.77
N ALA A 438 14.18 -17.50 23.63
CA ALA A 438 14.96 -17.90 22.47
C ALA A 438 15.06 -19.41 22.31
N SER A 439 15.26 -20.15 23.42
CA SER A 439 15.31 -21.61 23.42
C SER A 439 13.95 -22.23 23.06
N PHE A 440 12.85 -21.73 23.65
CA PHE A 440 11.51 -22.19 23.32
C PHE A 440 11.15 -21.89 21.87
N PHE A 441 11.54 -20.73 21.37
CA PHE A 441 11.33 -20.32 19.98
C PHE A 441 12.00 -21.30 19.00
N LEU A 442 13.27 -21.65 19.22
CA LEU A 442 13.98 -22.64 18.40
C LEU A 442 13.29 -24.00 18.41
N LEU A 443 12.85 -24.47 19.59
CA LEU A 443 12.09 -25.71 19.71
C LEU A 443 10.76 -25.67 18.95
N ALA A 444 10.07 -24.53 18.98
CA ALA A 444 8.81 -24.34 18.27
C ALA A 444 9.03 -24.30 16.74
N LEU A 445 10.05 -23.59 16.27
CA LEU A 445 10.43 -23.52 14.85
C LEU A 445 10.74 -24.92 14.29
N GLU A 446 11.54 -25.73 14.98
CA GLU A 446 11.89 -27.10 14.59
C GLU A 446 10.63 -28.00 14.52
N ASN A 447 9.61 -27.71 15.30
CA ASN A 447 8.34 -28.44 15.29
C ASN A 447 7.28 -27.83 14.34
N GLY A 448 7.65 -26.86 13.50
CA GLY A 448 6.83 -26.36 12.41
C GLY A 448 6.07 -25.05 12.72
N LEU A 449 6.56 -24.22 13.65
CA LEU A 449 6.03 -22.88 13.87
C LEU A 449 6.20 -22.02 12.60
N SER A 450 5.09 -21.48 12.10
CA SER A 450 5.07 -20.68 10.88
C SER A 450 5.16 -19.17 11.14
N ALA A 451 4.68 -18.70 12.31
CA ALA A 451 4.74 -17.30 12.70
C ALA A 451 4.98 -17.17 14.22
N ALA A 452 5.71 -16.14 14.60
CA ALA A 452 6.02 -15.87 16.01
C ALA A 452 5.71 -14.43 16.39
N ILE A 453 4.82 -14.24 17.35
CA ILE A 453 4.58 -12.94 17.98
C ILE A 453 5.68 -12.75 19.02
N LEU A 454 6.58 -11.80 18.78
CA LEU A 454 7.76 -11.55 19.59
C LEU A 454 8.24 -10.10 19.47
N ASN A 455 9.12 -9.67 20.37
CA ASN A 455 9.79 -8.38 20.25
C ASN A 455 10.96 -8.46 19.23
N PRO A 456 10.85 -7.85 18.06
CA PRO A 456 11.90 -7.89 17.03
C PRO A 456 13.16 -7.09 17.44
N ASN A 457 13.05 -6.21 18.46
CA ASN A 457 14.19 -5.51 19.04
C ASN A 457 14.96 -6.35 20.07
N SER A 458 14.51 -7.57 20.39
CA SER A 458 15.24 -8.50 21.25
C SER A 458 16.32 -9.20 20.46
N ARG A 459 17.57 -8.88 20.77
CA ARG A 459 18.73 -9.44 20.11
C ARG A 459 18.82 -10.97 20.23
N GLU A 460 18.43 -11.53 21.39
CA GLU A 460 18.41 -12.97 21.60
C GLU A 460 17.38 -13.66 20.66
N MET A 461 16.20 -13.07 20.51
CA MET A 461 15.15 -13.62 19.67
C MET A 461 15.56 -13.57 18.18
N ILE A 462 16.08 -12.42 17.72
CA ILE A 462 16.53 -12.27 16.32
C ILE A 462 17.75 -13.15 16.04
N ARG A 463 18.66 -13.31 17.00
CA ARG A 463 19.78 -14.25 16.88
C ARG A 463 19.28 -15.69 16.69
N ALA A 464 18.33 -16.14 17.51
CA ALA A 464 17.74 -17.46 17.40
C ALA A 464 17.10 -17.66 16.02
N TYR A 465 16.32 -16.68 15.55
CA TYR A 465 15.68 -16.69 14.23
C TYR A 465 16.69 -16.79 13.08
N LYS A 466 17.68 -15.87 13.04
CA LYS A 466 18.71 -15.85 11.99
C LYS A 466 19.55 -17.13 11.98
N THR A 467 19.87 -17.66 13.18
CA THR A 467 20.58 -18.94 13.31
C THR A 467 19.76 -20.10 12.76
N TYR A 468 18.46 -20.15 13.09
CA TYR A 468 17.56 -21.18 12.55
C TYR A 468 17.46 -21.11 11.02
N CYS A 469 17.24 -19.92 10.46
CA CYS A 469 17.16 -19.73 9.01
C CYS A 469 18.45 -20.17 8.30
N ALA A 470 19.61 -19.82 8.85
CA ALA A 470 20.90 -20.24 8.31
C ALA A 470 21.08 -21.76 8.34
N LEU A 471 20.73 -22.42 9.46
CA LEU A 471 20.85 -23.87 9.62
C LEU A 471 19.89 -24.67 8.75
N CYS A 472 18.70 -24.11 8.46
CA CYS A 472 17.66 -24.77 7.66
C CYS A 472 17.72 -24.42 6.16
N GLY A 473 18.74 -23.69 5.70
CA GLY A 473 18.90 -23.32 4.29
C GLY A 473 17.87 -22.28 3.80
N LEU A 474 17.30 -21.49 4.73
CA LEU A 474 16.34 -20.41 4.45
C LEU A 474 17.03 -19.06 4.27
N ASP A 475 18.36 -19.00 4.43
CA ASP A 475 19.22 -17.82 4.28
C ASP A 475 20.23 -18.10 3.17
N GLU A 476 19.96 -17.61 1.96
CA GLU A 476 20.79 -17.85 0.79
C GLU A 476 22.18 -17.21 0.97
N GLY A 477 23.20 -18.04 0.90
CA GLY A 477 24.60 -17.62 1.08
C GLY A 477 24.91 -17.08 2.48
N PHE A 478 24.08 -17.35 3.48
CA PHE A 478 24.22 -16.84 4.86
C PHE A 478 24.27 -15.32 4.97
N ALA A 479 23.68 -14.60 3.99
CA ALA A 479 23.78 -13.16 3.87
C ALA A 479 23.17 -12.44 5.09
N ASP A 480 21.98 -12.85 5.50
CA ASP A 480 21.26 -12.30 6.65
C ASP A 480 21.98 -12.57 7.97
N TYR A 481 22.50 -13.79 8.15
CA TYR A 481 23.23 -14.19 9.35
C TYR A 481 24.57 -13.47 9.47
N ILE A 482 25.33 -13.39 8.39
CA ILE A 482 26.63 -12.68 8.34
C ILE A 482 26.43 -11.19 8.62
N SER A 483 25.44 -10.56 7.99
CA SER A 483 25.11 -9.16 8.21
C SER A 483 24.78 -8.88 9.68
N PHE A 484 23.92 -9.72 10.28
CA PHE A 484 23.58 -9.63 11.70
C PHE A 484 24.78 -9.78 12.63
N CYS A 485 25.72 -10.68 12.30
CA CYS A 485 26.95 -10.89 13.10
C CYS A 485 27.97 -9.77 12.88
N SER A 486 28.06 -9.19 11.69
CA SER A 486 29.03 -8.15 11.34
C SER A 486 28.70 -6.79 11.97
N GLY A 487 27.41 -6.43 12.07
CA GLY A 487 26.95 -5.25 12.82
C GLY A 487 27.34 -5.27 14.31
N ASN A 488 27.78 -6.40 14.83
CA ASN A 488 28.19 -6.57 16.23
C ASN A 488 29.61 -6.13 16.56
N LYS A 489 30.45 -5.78 15.60
CA LYS A 489 31.84 -5.40 15.87
C LYS A 489 32.04 -3.92 16.12
N THR A 490 31.10 -3.10 15.67
CA THR A 490 31.13 -1.61 15.82
C THR A 490 30.45 -1.13 17.10
N ASP A 491 29.51 -1.90 17.66
CA ASP A 491 28.57 -1.41 18.67
C ASP A 491 29.10 -1.16 20.09
N LYS A 492 30.28 -1.63 20.47
CA LYS A 492 30.79 -1.39 21.85
C LYS A 492 31.52 -0.06 22.05
N ALA A 493 32.00 0.55 20.97
CA ALA A 493 32.71 1.85 21.05
C ALA A 493 31.79 3.03 20.61
N GLU A 494 30.84 2.81 19.67
CA GLU A 494 29.94 3.82 19.14
C GLU A 494 28.69 4.03 19.98
N ILE A 495 28.15 3.02 20.66
CA ILE A 495 26.96 3.15 21.55
C ILE A 495 27.19 4.11 22.76
N LEU A 496 28.45 4.41 23.10
CA LEU A 496 28.77 5.43 24.11
C LEU A 496 28.85 6.86 23.54
N LEU A 497 28.94 7.01 22.21
CA LEU A 497 28.97 8.30 21.51
C LEU A 497 27.61 8.68 20.90
N GLU A 498 26.70 7.72 20.63
CA GLU A 498 25.36 7.94 20.06
C GLU A 498 24.30 8.39 21.09
N LYS A 499 24.64 8.57 22.38
CA LYS A 499 23.70 9.08 23.39
C LYS A 499 23.42 10.59 23.30
N GLU A 500 24.06 11.29 22.39
CA GLU A 500 23.69 12.65 21.97
C GLU A 500 23.36 12.65 20.47
N GLU A 501 22.36 11.91 20.03
CA GLU A 501 21.75 12.23 18.74
C GLU A 501 21.29 13.69 18.79
N ASN A 502 22.01 14.53 18.06
CA ASN A 502 21.65 15.94 17.90
C ASN A 502 20.18 16.03 17.47
N VAL A 503 19.37 16.83 18.14
CA VAL A 503 17.94 17.02 17.85
C VAL A 503 17.70 17.35 16.37
N LEU A 504 18.69 17.88 15.65
CA LEU A 504 18.68 18.06 14.20
C LEU A 504 18.60 16.73 13.43
N SER A 505 19.39 15.73 13.84
CA SER A 505 19.34 14.39 13.23
C SER A 505 18.01 13.70 13.49
N GLN A 506 17.46 13.88 14.70
CA GLN A 506 16.13 13.37 15.03
C GLN A 506 15.04 14.04 14.19
N LEU A 507 15.11 15.37 13.97
CA LEU A 507 14.19 16.10 13.10
C LEU A 507 14.29 15.61 11.65
N LYS A 508 15.51 15.46 11.12
CA LYS A 508 15.73 14.92 9.79
C LYS A 508 15.11 13.53 9.64
N SER A 509 15.37 12.62 10.58
CA SER A 509 14.81 11.27 10.60
C SER A 509 13.27 11.29 10.71
N ALA A 510 12.69 12.16 11.56
CA ALA A 510 11.24 12.28 11.69
C ALA A 510 10.58 12.75 10.38
N ILE A 511 11.20 13.67 9.64
CA ILE A 511 10.71 14.12 8.35
C ILE A 511 10.81 12.98 7.31
N MET A 512 11.95 12.31 7.21
CA MET A 512 12.13 11.19 6.27
C MET A 512 11.14 10.04 6.51
N LYS A 513 10.77 9.80 7.78
CA LYS A 513 9.80 8.78 8.20
C LYS A 513 8.34 9.25 8.17
N GLY A 514 8.07 10.49 7.79
CA GLY A 514 6.72 11.03 7.71
C GLY A 514 6.05 11.28 9.06
N LEU A 515 6.81 11.38 10.16
CA LEU A 515 6.31 11.58 11.52
C LEU A 515 5.95 13.06 11.78
N LYS A 516 4.79 13.47 11.27
CA LYS A 516 4.32 14.86 11.25
C LYS A 516 4.35 15.55 12.63
N GLU A 517 3.78 14.92 13.64
CA GLU A 517 3.69 15.48 14.99
C GLU A 517 5.07 15.58 15.64
N ASN A 518 5.88 14.51 15.53
CA ASN A 518 7.25 14.50 16.06
C ASN A 518 8.13 15.55 15.38
N ALA A 519 8.03 15.72 14.07
CA ALA A 519 8.77 16.73 13.33
C ALA A 519 8.43 18.15 13.84
N GLY A 520 7.14 18.44 14.06
CA GLY A 520 6.69 19.70 14.65
C GLY A 520 7.24 19.95 16.05
N GLU A 521 7.21 18.97 16.94
CA GLU A 521 7.70 19.11 18.32
C GLU A 521 9.24 19.20 18.40
N LEU A 522 9.96 18.44 17.58
CA LEU A 522 11.42 18.52 17.49
C LEU A 522 11.86 19.89 16.94
N CYS A 523 11.17 20.38 15.91
CA CYS A 523 11.42 21.72 15.38
C CYS A 523 11.18 22.80 16.43
N LYS A 524 10.09 22.72 17.22
CA LYS A 524 9.81 23.64 18.31
C LYS A 524 10.91 23.62 19.37
N LYS A 525 11.47 22.47 19.71
CA LYS A 525 12.62 22.37 20.64
C LYS A 525 13.87 23.06 20.07
N LEU A 526 14.16 22.82 18.78
CA LEU A 526 15.31 23.42 18.11
C LEU A 526 15.23 24.95 18.00
N LEU A 527 14.04 25.50 17.84
CA LEU A 527 13.79 26.95 17.77
C LEU A 527 14.11 27.70 19.08
N ALA A 528 14.29 26.98 20.19
CA ALA A 528 14.78 27.57 21.43
C ALA A 528 16.29 27.88 21.40
N GLU A 529 17.06 27.22 20.54
CA GLU A 529 18.54 27.27 20.51
C GLU A 529 19.09 27.69 19.13
N LYS A 530 18.32 27.55 18.06
CA LYS A 530 18.74 27.74 16.67
C LYS A 530 17.80 28.66 15.90
N ASP A 531 18.34 29.35 14.91
CA ASP A 531 17.53 30.13 13.98
C ASP A 531 16.75 29.21 13.04
N GLY A 532 15.51 29.66 12.69
CA GLY A 532 14.63 28.90 11.81
C GLY A 532 15.26 28.60 10.45
N LEU A 533 16.02 29.53 9.87
CA LEU A 533 16.70 29.34 8.59
C LEU A 533 17.78 28.26 8.68
N GLU A 534 18.54 28.22 9.79
CA GLU A 534 19.54 27.18 10.05
C GLU A 534 18.87 25.79 10.10
N ILE A 535 17.74 25.66 10.78
CA ILE A 535 16.98 24.40 10.87
C ILE A 535 16.52 23.95 9.48
N VAL A 536 16.01 24.87 8.66
CA VAL A 536 15.60 24.58 7.27
C VAL A 536 16.75 24.03 6.45
N GLN A 537 17.91 24.72 6.47
CA GLN A 537 19.06 24.35 5.66
C GLN A 537 19.76 23.08 6.14
N THR A 538 19.76 22.80 7.44
CA THR A 538 20.56 21.69 8.00
C THR A 538 19.78 20.43 8.25
N ALA A 539 18.44 20.51 8.39
CA ALA A 539 17.60 19.35 8.66
C ALA A 539 16.48 19.15 7.62
N ILE A 540 15.67 20.18 7.33
CA ILE A 540 14.45 19.99 6.54
C ILE A 540 14.77 19.74 5.05
N ILE A 541 15.56 20.61 4.41
CA ILE A 541 15.96 20.45 3.00
C ILE A 541 16.72 19.15 2.78
N PRO A 542 17.76 18.81 3.58
CA PRO A 542 18.46 17.54 3.42
C PRO A 542 17.57 16.30 3.58
N ALA A 543 16.55 16.34 4.45
CA ALA A 543 15.60 15.25 4.59
C ALA A 543 14.75 15.07 3.31
N LEU A 544 14.18 16.16 2.81
CA LEU A 544 13.37 16.15 1.58
C LEU A 544 14.18 15.73 0.34
N ASP A 545 15.42 16.16 0.24
CA ASP A 545 16.32 15.76 -0.87
C ASP A 545 16.65 14.26 -0.84
N GLU A 546 16.81 13.68 0.35
CA GLU A 546 17.08 12.24 0.50
C GLU A 546 15.86 11.41 0.14
N VAL A 547 14.67 11.82 0.59
CA VAL A 547 13.39 11.21 0.22
C VAL A 547 13.13 11.37 -1.29
N GLY A 548 13.42 12.53 -1.86
CA GLY A 548 13.31 12.77 -3.30
C GLY A 548 14.19 11.83 -4.13
N LYS A 549 15.46 11.63 -3.72
CA LYS A 549 16.38 10.66 -4.37
C LYS A 549 15.87 9.22 -4.24
N GLY A 550 15.32 8.86 -3.07
CA GLY A 550 14.69 7.56 -2.85
C GLY A 550 13.48 7.33 -3.77
N PHE A 551 12.68 8.36 -4.00
CA PHE A 551 11.55 8.30 -4.92
C PHE A 551 12.01 8.14 -6.38
N GLU A 552 13.01 8.88 -6.82
CA GLU A 552 13.60 8.74 -8.16
C GLU A 552 14.22 7.36 -8.41
N SER A 553 14.91 6.81 -7.40
CA SER A 553 15.50 5.46 -7.46
C SER A 553 14.47 4.34 -7.25
N LYS A 554 13.18 4.67 -7.06
CA LYS A 554 12.07 3.74 -6.79
C LYS A 554 12.25 2.89 -5.52
N THR A 555 13.05 3.37 -4.57
CA THR A 555 13.18 2.78 -3.22
C THR A 555 12.15 3.36 -2.25
N ILE A 556 11.62 4.54 -2.55
CA ILE A 556 10.51 5.19 -1.83
C ILE A 556 9.36 5.37 -2.82
N TYR A 557 8.12 5.20 -2.37
CA TYR A 557 6.91 5.35 -3.17
C TYR A 557 6.16 6.63 -2.83
N LEU A 558 5.18 6.96 -3.68
CA LEU A 558 4.39 8.18 -3.54
C LEU A 558 3.83 8.39 -2.13
N PRO A 559 3.27 7.39 -1.42
CA PRO A 559 2.78 7.56 -0.07
C PRO A 559 3.85 8.09 0.90
N GLN A 560 5.04 7.49 0.91
CA GLN A 560 6.13 7.90 1.80
C GLN A 560 6.64 9.32 1.48
N LEU A 561 6.72 9.66 0.18
CA LEU A 561 7.09 11.00 -0.27
C LEU A 561 6.08 12.04 0.26
N LEU A 562 4.78 11.78 0.15
CA LEU A 562 3.71 12.68 0.61
C LEU A 562 3.73 12.84 2.13
N MET A 563 3.93 11.77 2.88
CA MET A 563 3.99 11.83 4.35
C MET A 563 5.23 12.59 4.83
N SER A 564 6.37 12.42 4.17
CA SER A 564 7.60 13.20 4.43
C SER A 564 7.36 14.69 4.17
N ALA A 565 6.68 15.04 3.08
CA ALA A 565 6.32 16.41 2.77
C ALA A 565 5.39 17.04 3.83
N GLU A 566 4.39 16.29 4.32
CA GLU A 566 3.50 16.74 5.41
C GLU A 566 4.26 16.92 6.74
N ALA A 567 5.23 16.06 7.05
CA ALA A 567 6.07 16.20 8.23
C ALA A 567 6.97 17.45 8.14
N ALA A 568 7.55 17.71 6.97
CA ALA A 568 8.32 18.94 6.72
C ALA A 568 7.43 20.17 6.84
N LYS A 569 6.21 20.16 6.31
CA LYS A 569 5.23 21.25 6.44
C LYS A 569 4.92 21.55 7.89
N SER A 570 4.72 20.55 8.74
CA SER A 570 4.50 20.73 10.17
C SER A 570 5.69 21.44 10.83
N ALA A 571 6.93 21.10 10.48
CA ALA A 571 8.12 21.79 10.98
C ALA A 571 8.20 23.24 10.47
N PHE A 572 7.92 23.50 9.19
CA PHE A 572 7.87 24.86 8.63
C PHE A 572 6.82 25.75 9.30
N GLU A 573 5.64 25.21 9.62
CA GLU A 573 4.61 25.96 10.35
C GLU A 573 5.10 26.41 11.72
N ARG A 574 5.85 25.57 12.46
CA ARG A 574 6.46 25.95 13.75
C ARG A 574 7.48 27.08 13.59
N ILE A 575 8.32 27.03 12.56
CA ILE A 575 9.28 28.10 12.24
C ILE A 575 8.54 29.42 11.96
N LYS A 576 7.50 29.37 11.13
CA LYS A 576 6.68 30.53 10.77
C LYS A 576 5.98 31.17 11.97
N PHE A 577 5.50 30.36 12.92
CA PHE A 577 4.88 30.86 14.14
C PHE A 577 5.90 31.47 15.12
N ALA A 578 7.15 31.00 15.12
CA ALA A 578 8.20 31.51 16.00
C ALA A 578 8.90 32.77 15.45
N ALA A 579 8.80 33.02 14.14
CA ALA A 579 9.35 34.24 13.53
C ALA A 579 8.63 35.49 14.09
N PRO A 580 9.38 36.55 14.48
CA PRO A 580 8.77 37.82 14.99
C PRO A 580 7.83 38.34 13.88
N ARG A 581 6.57 38.63 14.27
CA ARG A 581 5.58 39.27 13.40
C ARG A 581 6.05 40.70 13.10
N ASN A 582 6.83 40.87 12.06
CA ASN A 582 6.94 42.15 11.39
C ASN A 582 5.65 42.38 10.65
N GLU A 583 4.82 43.32 11.09
CA GLU A 583 3.52 43.66 10.47
C GLU A 583 3.62 44.12 9.01
N ASN A 584 4.82 44.18 8.43
CA ASN A 584 5.11 44.59 7.06
C ASN A 584 5.83 43.54 6.21
N SER A 585 5.97 42.28 6.65
CA SER A 585 6.45 41.21 5.75
C SER A 585 5.27 40.63 4.99
N ASP A 586 4.99 41.26 3.87
CA ASP A 586 4.02 40.82 2.87
C ASP A 586 4.15 39.32 2.54
N LYS A 587 3.00 38.69 2.33
CA LYS A 587 2.83 37.38 1.67
C LYS A 587 3.46 37.29 0.27
N ASN A 588 4.25 38.29 -0.14
CA ASN A 588 4.69 38.55 -1.50
C ASN A 588 6.13 38.12 -1.84
N ASN A 589 6.88 37.47 -0.94
CA ASN A 589 8.25 37.05 -1.28
C ASN A 589 8.42 35.61 -1.77
N ALA A 590 7.39 34.79 -1.72
CA ALA A 590 7.42 33.47 -2.34
C ALA A 590 7.17 33.60 -3.86
N LEU A 591 8.12 33.12 -4.66
CA LEU A 591 8.04 33.21 -6.12
C LEU A 591 6.84 32.40 -6.66
N PRO A 592 5.95 33.03 -7.46
CA PRO A 592 4.76 32.37 -7.95
C PRO A 592 5.08 31.32 -9.02
N VAL A 593 4.44 30.16 -8.93
CA VAL A 593 4.43 29.09 -9.93
C VAL A 593 2.97 28.82 -10.29
N VAL A 594 2.64 28.81 -11.58
CA VAL A 594 1.27 28.49 -12.05
C VAL A 594 1.23 27.03 -12.46
N LEU A 595 0.21 26.29 -11.97
CA LEU A 595 -0.05 24.91 -12.35
C LEU A 595 -1.44 24.78 -12.98
N ALA A 596 -1.54 23.94 -14.03
CA ALA A 596 -2.80 23.62 -14.67
C ALA A 596 -2.81 22.23 -15.29
N THR A 597 -3.94 21.53 -15.23
CA THR A 597 -4.24 20.43 -16.13
C THR A 597 -4.96 20.99 -17.34
N VAL A 598 -4.44 20.70 -18.53
CA VAL A 598 -4.85 21.34 -19.78
C VAL A 598 -6.29 21.04 -20.19
N LYS A 599 -6.83 21.84 -21.10
CA LYS A 599 -8.20 21.73 -21.62
C LYS A 599 -8.54 20.32 -22.10
N GLY A 600 -9.71 19.83 -21.68
CA GLY A 600 -10.20 18.49 -22.00
C GLY A 600 -9.71 17.39 -21.08
N ASP A 601 -8.68 17.65 -20.23
CA ASP A 601 -8.17 16.67 -19.30
C ASP A 601 -8.71 16.88 -17.88
N VAL A 602 -9.26 15.83 -17.31
CA VAL A 602 -9.84 15.84 -15.95
C VAL A 602 -8.96 15.17 -14.91
N HIS A 603 -7.83 14.59 -15.34
CA HIS A 603 -6.90 13.87 -14.49
C HIS A 603 -5.87 14.84 -13.90
N ASP A 604 -5.95 15.07 -12.60
CA ASP A 604 -5.12 16.06 -11.91
C ASP A 604 -4.21 15.50 -10.80
N ILE A 605 -4.17 14.17 -10.63
CA ILE A 605 -3.36 13.52 -9.57
C ILE A 605 -1.89 13.92 -9.68
N GLY A 606 -1.28 13.81 -10.87
CA GLY A 606 0.12 14.18 -11.09
C GLY A 606 0.40 15.65 -10.80
N LYS A 607 -0.50 16.55 -11.26
CA LYS A 607 -0.42 17.99 -10.99
C LYS A 607 -0.53 18.30 -9.49
N ASN A 608 -1.44 17.63 -8.78
CA ASN A 608 -1.65 17.85 -7.35
C ASN A 608 -0.42 17.41 -6.52
N ILE A 609 0.30 16.37 -6.96
CA ILE A 609 1.57 15.96 -6.35
C ILE A 609 2.63 17.05 -6.54
N VAL A 610 2.77 17.58 -7.77
CA VAL A 610 3.68 18.69 -8.06
C VAL A 610 3.32 19.94 -7.25
N HIS A 611 2.03 20.26 -7.14
CA HIS A 611 1.53 21.35 -6.30
C HIS A 611 2.01 21.20 -4.85
N LEU A 612 1.71 20.06 -4.23
CA LEU A 612 2.06 19.80 -2.83
C LEU A 612 3.56 19.89 -2.59
N LEU A 613 4.37 19.32 -3.47
CA LEU A 613 5.82 19.38 -3.35
C LEU A 613 6.35 20.81 -3.50
N LEU A 614 5.91 21.56 -4.50
CA LEU A 614 6.34 22.95 -4.68
C LEU A 614 5.98 23.83 -3.48
N GLU A 615 4.77 23.68 -2.91
CA GLU A 615 4.40 24.38 -1.66
C GLU A 615 5.33 24.03 -0.51
N ASN A 616 5.68 22.74 -0.35
CA ASN A 616 6.61 22.28 0.69
C ASN A 616 8.04 22.79 0.51
N TYR A 617 8.46 23.07 -0.73
CA TYR A 617 9.73 23.73 -1.03
C TYR A 617 9.67 25.26 -0.95
N GLY A 618 8.53 25.82 -0.47
CA GLY A 618 8.38 27.25 -0.18
C GLY A 618 7.95 28.13 -1.35
N TYR A 619 7.49 27.54 -2.46
CA TYR A 619 6.94 28.30 -3.59
C TYR A 619 5.48 28.67 -3.36
N ASN A 620 5.06 29.81 -3.94
CA ASN A 620 3.65 30.22 -3.96
C ASN A 620 2.97 29.60 -5.19
N VAL A 621 2.26 28.49 -5.00
CA VAL A 621 1.61 27.76 -6.09
C VAL A 621 0.22 28.34 -6.36
N ILE A 622 0.00 28.72 -7.63
CA ILE A 622 -1.29 29.16 -8.16
C ILE A 622 -1.85 28.01 -8.99
N ASP A 623 -2.64 27.16 -8.35
CA ASP A 623 -3.26 26.02 -9.01
C ASP A 623 -4.58 26.45 -9.66
N LEU A 624 -4.65 26.34 -10.99
CA LEU A 624 -5.82 26.66 -11.78
C LEU A 624 -6.83 25.50 -11.89
N GLY A 625 -6.47 24.32 -11.35
CA GLY A 625 -7.32 23.13 -11.41
C GLY A 625 -7.16 22.34 -12.70
N LYS A 626 -8.25 21.74 -13.16
CA LYS A 626 -8.31 20.86 -14.34
C LYS A 626 -9.23 21.41 -15.42
N ASP A 627 -9.09 20.89 -16.64
CA ASP A 627 -9.85 21.35 -17.83
C ASP A 627 -9.68 22.85 -18.08
N VAL A 628 -8.44 23.34 -17.95
CA VAL A 628 -8.13 24.78 -18.01
C VAL A 628 -7.78 25.17 -19.42
N ASP A 629 -8.48 26.18 -19.95
CA ASP A 629 -8.19 26.70 -21.28
C ASP A 629 -6.87 27.52 -21.31
N ALA A 630 -6.24 27.56 -22.48
CA ALA A 630 -4.93 28.15 -22.68
C ALA A 630 -4.87 29.66 -22.35
N GLN A 631 -5.95 30.41 -22.58
CA GLN A 631 -6.01 31.85 -22.27
C GLN A 631 -6.04 32.08 -20.76
N THR A 632 -6.77 31.25 -20.01
CA THR A 632 -6.83 31.32 -18.54
C THR A 632 -5.45 31.08 -17.94
N VAL A 633 -4.68 30.12 -18.46
CA VAL A 633 -3.30 29.88 -18.02
C VAL A 633 -2.41 31.09 -18.28
N ALA A 634 -2.46 31.67 -19.49
CA ALA A 634 -1.67 32.83 -19.85
C ALA A 634 -2.03 34.05 -19.00
N ASP A 635 -3.32 34.30 -18.76
CA ASP A 635 -3.79 35.39 -17.92
C ASP A 635 -3.33 35.25 -16.46
N ALA A 636 -3.32 34.02 -15.93
CA ALA A 636 -2.81 33.75 -14.58
C ALA A 636 -1.30 34.01 -14.48
N VAL A 637 -0.51 33.56 -15.47
CA VAL A 637 0.93 33.83 -15.55
C VAL A 637 1.22 35.33 -15.62
N ILE A 638 0.49 36.06 -16.46
CA ILE A 638 0.67 37.52 -16.61
C ILE A 638 0.30 38.23 -15.30
N ARG A 639 -0.85 37.94 -14.72
CA ARG A 639 -1.32 38.59 -13.47
C ARG A 639 -0.40 38.33 -12.28
N SER A 640 0.15 37.13 -12.19
CA SER A 640 1.04 36.74 -11.06
C SER A 640 2.50 37.12 -11.30
N GLY A 641 2.90 37.39 -12.54
CA GLY A 641 4.32 37.55 -12.91
C GLY A 641 5.12 36.27 -12.78
N ALA A 642 4.46 35.10 -12.84
CA ALA A 642 5.10 33.81 -12.67
C ALA A 642 6.20 33.58 -13.73
N LYS A 643 7.36 33.09 -13.27
CA LYS A 643 8.48 32.72 -14.16
C LYS A 643 8.47 31.24 -14.55
N LEU A 644 7.58 30.45 -13.94
CA LEU A 644 7.40 29.03 -14.22
C LEU A 644 5.92 28.69 -14.27
N ALA A 645 5.53 27.97 -15.32
CA ALA A 645 4.24 27.33 -15.46
C ALA A 645 4.44 25.81 -15.61
N GLY A 646 3.70 25.01 -14.87
CA GLY A 646 3.65 23.57 -15.00
C GLY A 646 2.32 23.13 -15.62
N LEU A 647 2.38 22.37 -16.71
CA LEU A 647 1.24 21.84 -17.44
C LEU A 647 1.19 20.32 -17.34
N SER A 648 0.01 19.77 -17.09
CA SER A 648 -0.23 18.32 -16.99
C SER A 648 -1.23 17.84 -18.03
N ALA A 649 -0.93 16.70 -18.69
CA ALA A 649 -1.87 15.97 -19.54
C ALA A 649 -1.70 14.47 -19.36
N LEU A 650 -2.78 13.76 -19.06
CA LEU A 650 -2.76 12.30 -18.86
C LEU A 650 -3.33 11.54 -20.07
N MET A 651 -4.12 12.22 -20.91
CA MET A 651 -4.71 11.62 -22.10
C MET A 651 -4.01 12.13 -23.37
N THR A 652 -3.78 11.22 -24.31
CA THR A 652 -3.20 11.58 -25.63
C THR A 652 -4.06 12.57 -26.41
N THR A 653 -5.37 12.53 -26.21
CA THR A 653 -6.34 13.43 -26.85
C THR A 653 -6.27 14.87 -26.32
N THR A 654 -5.64 15.11 -25.18
CA THR A 654 -5.51 16.44 -24.55
C THR A 654 -4.14 17.08 -24.76
N VAL A 655 -3.20 16.33 -25.33
CA VAL A 655 -1.85 16.84 -25.65
C VAL A 655 -1.85 18.02 -26.65
N PRO A 656 -2.72 18.08 -27.67
CA PRO A 656 -2.85 19.26 -28.52
C PRO A 656 -3.24 20.55 -27.77
N ALA A 657 -4.05 20.44 -26.70
CA ALA A 657 -4.36 21.59 -25.86
C ALA A 657 -3.16 22.09 -25.04
N MET A 658 -2.23 21.19 -24.70
CA MET A 658 -0.96 21.55 -24.08
C MET A 658 -0.07 22.33 -25.06
N GLU A 659 0.05 21.89 -26.30
CA GLU A 659 0.77 22.58 -27.36
C GLU A 659 0.20 23.98 -27.60
N GLU A 660 -1.11 24.12 -27.71
CA GLU A 660 -1.80 25.41 -27.83
C GLU A 660 -1.48 26.31 -26.63
N THR A 661 -1.51 25.76 -25.41
CA THR A 661 -1.18 26.53 -24.20
C THR A 661 0.24 27.05 -24.22
N ILE A 662 1.20 26.21 -24.61
CA ILE A 662 2.62 26.63 -24.75
C ILE A 662 2.75 27.74 -25.79
N LYS A 663 2.11 27.59 -26.95
CA LYS A 663 2.17 28.59 -28.02
C LYS A 663 1.65 29.96 -27.54
N ILE A 664 0.51 29.99 -26.86
CA ILE A 664 -0.06 31.21 -26.30
C ILE A 664 0.87 31.81 -25.21
N LEU A 665 1.48 30.97 -24.37
CA LEU A 665 2.46 31.45 -23.38
C LEU A 665 3.71 32.05 -24.06
N ARG A 666 4.20 31.49 -25.15
CA ARG A 666 5.32 32.06 -25.91
C ARG A 666 4.99 33.43 -26.51
N GLU A 667 3.76 33.61 -26.96
CA GLU A 667 3.30 34.90 -27.53
C GLU A 667 3.05 35.96 -26.45
N ARG A 668 2.40 35.59 -25.32
CA ARG A 668 1.89 36.53 -24.33
C ARG A 668 2.76 36.72 -23.09
N ALA A 669 3.53 35.69 -22.73
CA ALA A 669 4.40 35.66 -21.55
C ALA A 669 5.74 34.98 -21.85
N PRO A 670 6.56 35.51 -22.80
CA PRO A 670 7.80 34.87 -23.27
C PRO A 670 8.87 34.70 -22.17
N TRP A 671 8.74 35.40 -21.05
CA TRP A 671 9.63 35.28 -19.88
C TRP A 671 9.33 34.04 -19.03
N CYS A 672 8.12 33.45 -19.17
CA CYS A 672 7.70 32.30 -18.39
C CYS A 672 8.26 31.01 -18.99
N LYS A 673 8.96 30.24 -18.18
CA LYS A 673 9.39 28.88 -18.51
C LYS A 673 8.25 27.90 -18.34
N VAL A 674 8.18 26.90 -19.21
CA VAL A 674 7.11 25.90 -19.18
C VAL A 674 7.69 24.51 -18.94
N ALA A 675 7.29 23.90 -17.84
CA ALA A 675 7.51 22.49 -17.55
C ALA A 675 6.27 21.69 -17.90
N VAL A 676 6.44 20.55 -18.54
CA VAL A 676 5.32 19.66 -18.90
C VAL A 676 5.51 18.28 -18.30
N GLY A 677 4.42 17.66 -17.86
CA GLY A 677 4.40 16.31 -17.29
C GLY A 677 3.09 15.58 -17.60
N GLY A 678 3.15 14.26 -17.49
CA GLY A 678 2.00 13.37 -17.70
C GLY A 678 2.39 12.04 -18.31
N ALA A 679 1.63 11.00 -18.04
CA ALA A 679 1.97 9.62 -18.42
C ALA A 679 2.04 9.36 -19.94
N VAL A 680 1.45 10.25 -20.74
CA VAL A 680 1.40 10.14 -22.20
C VAL A 680 2.47 10.96 -22.91
N LEU A 681 3.32 11.68 -22.17
CA LEU A 681 4.36 12.54 -22.73
C LEU A 681 5.72 11.83 -22.75
N THR A 682 6.51 12.15 -23.77
CA THR A 682 7.92 11.77 -23.88
C THR A 682 8.77 13.03 -23.96
N GLU A 683 10.06 12.92 -23.65
CA GLU A 683 11.00 14.04 -23.74
C GLU A 683 11.05 14.62 -25.15
N GLU A 684 11.13 13.74 -26.17
CA GLU A 684 11.12 14.12 -27.58
C GLU A 684 9.85 14.92 -27.98
N TYR A 685 8.70 14.49 -27.44
CA TYR A 685 7.45 15.20 -27.72
C TYR A 685 7.40 16.57 -27.02
N ALA A 686 7.84 16.63 -25.77
CA ALA A 686 7.90 17.89 -25.03
C ALA A 686 8.80 18.94 -25.72
N GLU A 687 9.93 18.51 -26.27
CA GLU A 687 10.80 19.37 -27.10
C GLU A 687 10.09 19.84 -28.37
N ASN A 688 9.39 18.95 -29.07
CA ASN A 688 8.68 19.27 -30.31
C ASN A 688 7.57 20.32 -30.11
N ILE A 689 6.85 20.29 -28.98
CA ILE A 689 5.82 21.28 -28.66
C ILE A 689 6.40 22.56 -28.03
N GLY A 690 7.73 22.67 -27.90
CA GLY A 690 8.41 23.88 -27.41
C GLY A 690 8.35 24.06 -25.88
N ALA A 691 8.20 23.01 -25.10
CA ALA A 691 8.36 23.05 -23.65
C ALA A 691 9.84 23.29 -23.26
N ASP A 692 10.07 23.99 -22.14
CA ASP A 692 11.44 24.21 -21.64
C ASP A 692 11.96 23.02 -20.83
N LYS A 693 11.07 22.21 -20.27
CA LYS A 693 11.41 21.02 -19.48
C LYS A 693 10.33 19.96 -19.58
N TYR A 694 10.72 18.75 -19.90
CA TYR A 694 9.94 17.55 -19.62
C TYR A 694 10.25 17.08 -18.21
N SER A 695 9.23 16.88 -17.40
CA SER A 695 9.34 16.34 -16.06
C SER A 695 8.77 14.91 -16.05
N LYS A 696 9.65 13.94 -15.96
CA LYS A 696 9.29 12.52 -15.88
C LYS A 696 8.55 12.20 -14.58
N ASP A 697 8.88 12.95 -13.54
CA ASP A 697 8.24 12.85 -12.22
C ASP A 697 8.08 14.23 -11.55
N ALA A 698 7.40 14.25 -10.44
CA ALA A 698 7.09 15.49 -9.74
C ALA A 698 8.34 16.17 -9.14
N MET A 699 9.36 15.41 -8.75
CA MET A 699 10.61 15.95 -8.21
C MET A 699 11.46 16.65 -9.28
N GLU A 700 11.41 16.20 -10.54
CA GLU A 700 12.07 16.91 -11.64
C GLU A 700 11.49 18.31 -11.83
N THR A 701 10.18 18.49 -11.67
CA THR A 701 9.55 19.82 -11.70
C THR A 701 10.06 20.69 -10.56
N VAL A 702 10.19 20.15 -9.35
CA VAL A 702 10.73 20.89 -8.19
C VAL A 702 12.18 21.31 -8.44
N ARG A 703 13.04 20.41 -8.92
CA ARG A 703 14.44 20.73 -9.24
C ARG A 703 14.56 21.78 -10.34
N TYR A 704 13.69 21.68 -11.32
CA TYR A 704 13.65 22.71 -12.37
C TYR A 704 13.22 24.06 -11.81
N ALA A 705 12.22 24.10 -10.92
CA ALA A 705 11.82 25.30 -10.20
C ALA A 705 12.98 25.90 -9.40
N GLN A 706 13.73 25.07 -8.66
CA GLN A 706 14.93 25.51 -7.93
C GLN A 706 16.00 26.12 -8.86
N THR A 707 16.14 25.61 -10.09
CA THR A 707 17.11 26.10 -11.06
C THR A 707 16.69 27.47 -11.64
N ILE A 708 15.38 27.61 -11.97
CA ILE A 708 14.84 28.82 -12.64
C ILE A 708 14.55 29.93 -11.62
N LEU A 709 14.05 29.55 -10.45
CA LEU A 709 13.57 30.46 -9.43
C LEU A 709 14.59 30.62 -8.29
N LYS A 710 15.90 30.65 -8.59
CA LYS A 710 16.92 30.91 -7.58
C LYS A 710 16.54 32.15 -6.78
N THR A 711 16.16 31.95 -5.53
CA THR A 711 16.13 33.01 -4.54
C THR A 711 17.58 33.47 -4.36
N ASN A 712 17.85 34.73 -4.64
CA ASN A 712 19.11 35.34 -4.21
C ASN A 712 19.17 35.24 -2.69
N THR A 713 19.93 34.26 -2.19
CA THR A 713 20.33 34.17 -0.79
C THR A 713 21.43 35.19 -0.55
#